data_ad5a605d5c0f4b19b536925bd7b8135b
#
_entry.id   ad5a605d5c0f4b19b536925bd7b8135b
#
_cell.length_a   1.000
_cell.length_b   1.000
_cell.length_c   1.000
_cell.angle_alpha   90.00
_cell.angle_beta   90.00
_cell.angle_gamma   90.00
#
_symmetry.space_group_name_H-M   'P 1'
#
loop_
_entity.id
_entity.type
_entity.pdbx_description
1 polymer ?
#
loop_
_entity_poly.entity_id
_entity_poly.type
_entity_poly.pdbx_seq_one_letter_code
_entity_poly.pdbx_strand_id
1 'polypeptide(L)'
;MSILTQHFDTKHNTAPFSQIKNEDYFPAFQEGIALAKAEIDAIVTNPEAATFANTIEAMDYSGAILDRISSVFFNLNSAETSEEMQKIAQEVSPLLSEFGNDITLNADLFARVKAVYEQKDSLNLNTEQATLLDKKYKSFSRNGANLSDEKKSELREIDKELSKLSLQFGENVLAETNAFQLHLTDEKDLAGLPEGTIEAARSLAKSEEKEGWIFTLDHPSYLPFMTYADNRELRKKLAIAFGARSFQNNEFDNQEIVLKIVKLRQKRANLLGYKTHAHFVLEERMAESPEKVMAFENDLLTKAKPAAEKEFAQLTAFAKELDEIEQLEKWDGAYYSEKLKQQLFNLDDEKLKPYFQLEKVLNGAFVIAGKLYGLTFTEVFDIDKYHEEVMTYEVTDENNNLVSIFYADFFPRKGKRNGAWMTSFKSQYIKNGVNERPHISNVCNFTKPTETKPSLLTFNEVTTLFHEFGHGLHGMLANTTYPSLSGTSVFWDFVELPSQVMENWCYEPEALALFATHYQTGEVIPQEYVEKIKESASFQEGLATLRQLSFGLLDMAWHGQDPTNITNLKAFETEQFKNTQLYPDVAENAMSTAFSHIFQGGYSSGYYSYKWAEVLDADAFEYFKENGIFNKEIANKFKDNVLSKGGTESPMTLYKRFRGQEPKPEALLKRAGLI
;
A
#
# COMPACT_ATOMS: atom_id res chain seq x y z
N MET A 1 11.57 -10.97 -31.51
CA MET A 1 10.65 -11.15 -30.40
C MET A 1 11.40 -10.90 -29.11
N SER A 2 10.91 -10.02 -28.28
CA SER A 2 11.49 -9.75 -26.95
C SER A 2 11.32 -10.99 -26.06
N ILE A 3 12.25 -11.21 -25.12
CA ILE A 3 12.10 -12.24 -24.08
C ILE A 3 10.79 -12.05 -23.29
N LEU A 4 10.33 -10.83 -23.13
CA LEU A 4 9.11 -10.48 -22.40
C LEU A 4 7.81 -10.87 -23.13
N THR A 5 7.86 -11.04 -24.45
CA THR A 5 6.68 -11.45 -25.23
C THR A 5 6.59 -12.97 -25.43
N GLN A 6 7.66 -13.70 -25.10
CA GLN A 6 7.71 -15.15 -25.16
C GLN A 6 7.21 -15.81 -23.87
N HIS A 7 6.88 -17.09 -23.95
CA HIS A 7 6.64 -17.88 -22.75
C HIS A 7 7.91 -17.94 -21.89
N PHE A 8 7.78 -17.74 -20.59
CA PHE A 8 8.93 -17.88 -19.69
C PHE A 8 9.20 -19.36 -19.43
N ASP A 9 10.26 -19.89 -20.05
CA ASP A 9 10.71 -21.27 -19.86
C ASP A 9 11.58 -21.41 -18.61
N THR A 10 10.99 -21.00 -17.48
CA THR A 10 11.60 -20.99 -16.16
C THR A 10 10.77 -21.83 -15.20
N LYS A 11 11.31 -22.16 -14.04
CA LYS A 11 10.57 -22.86 -12.99
C LYS A 11 9.31 -22.06 -12.61
N HIS A 12 8.15 -22.70 -12.66
CA HIS A 12 6.83 -22.09 -12.45
C HIS A 12 6.49 -20.90 -13.37
N ASN A 13 7.16 -20.75 -14.49
CA ASN A 13 7.00 -19.63 -15.43
C ASN A 13 7.25 -18.25 -14.77
N THR A 14 8.19 -18.19 -13.82
CA THR A 14 8.62 -16.96 -13.17
C THR A 14 9.40 -16.07 -14.10
N ALA A 15 9.40 -14.75 -13.86
CA ALA A 15 10.12 -13.82 -14.69
C ALA A 15 11.64 -14.07 -14.66
N PRO A 16 12.32 -14.18 -15.82
CA PRO A 16 13.76 -14.38 -15.91
C PRO A 16 14.49 -13.02 -15.73
N PHE A 17 14.44 -12.44 -14.55
CA PHE A 17 14.93 -11.09 -14.28
C PHE A 17 16.35 -10.83 -14.73
N SER A 18 17.26 -11.79 -14.53
CA SER A 18 18.68 -11.67 -14.91
C SER A 18 18.91 -11.58 -16.43
N GLN A 19 17.92 -12.00 -17.23
CA GLN A 19 17.98 -11.99 -18.69
C GLN A 19 17.28 -10.78 -19.32
N ILE A 20 16.48 -10.03 -18.54
CA ILE A 20 15.74 -8.87 -19.01
C ILE A 20 16.62 -7.63 -18.86
N LYS A 21 16.74 -6.85 -19.95
CA LYS A 21 17.47 -5.59 -19.96
C LYS A 21 16.52 -4.42 -20.18
N ASN A 22 16.94 -3.22 -19.80
CA ASN A 22 16.12 -2.00 -19.98
C ASN A 22 15.70 -1.80 -21.44
N GLU A 23 16.59 -2.08 -22.38
CA GLU A 23 16.35 -1.99 -23.84
C GLU A 23 15.25 -2.93 -24.35
N ASP A 24 14.89 -3.98 -23.60
CA ASP A 24 13.86 -4.94 -23.99
C ASP A 24 12.44 -4.41 -23.74
N TYR A 25 12.26 -3.48 -22.80
CA TYR A 25 10.93 -3.08 -22.35
C TYR A 25 10.12 -2.30 -23.39
N PHE A 26 10.67 -1.24 -23.97
CA PHE A 26 9.92 -0.40 -24.91
C PHE A 26 9.42 -1.19 -26.14
N PRO A 27 10.26 -1.99 -26.82
CA PRO A 27 9.78 -2.86 -27.90
C PRO A 27 8.77 -3.90 -27.44
N ALA A 28 8.93 -4.45 -26.23
CA ALA A 28 7.99 -5.42 -25.68
C ALA A 28 6.61 -4.79 -25.44
N PHE A 29 6.54 -3.57 -24.92
CA PHE A 29 5.28 -2.84 -24.78
C PHE A 29 4.60 -2.58 -26.12
N GLN A 30 5.36 -2.18 -27.14
CA GLN A 30 4.80 -1.97 -28.48
C GLN A 30 4.21 -3.28 -29.06
N GLU A 31 4.94 -4.38 -28.96
CA GLU A 31 4.50 -5.71 -29.41
C GLU A 31 3.30 -6.20 -28.57
N GLY A 32 3.37 -6.07 -27.24
CA GLY A 32 2.30 -6.47 -26.31
C GLY A 32 1.00 -5.71 -26.54
N ILE A 33 1.06 -4.40 -26.78
CA ILE A 33 -0.10 -3.57 -27.16
C ILE A 33 -0.69 -4.04 -28.50
N ALA A 34 0.16 -4.31 -29.48
CA ALA A 34 -0.32 -4.77 -30.80
C ALA A 34 -1.02 -6.14 -30.71
N LEU A 35 -0.48 -7.08 -29.92
CA LEU A 35 -1.09 -8.39 -29.67
C LEU A 35 -2.44 -8.23 -28.93
N ALA A 36 -2.48 -7.42 -27.88
CA ALA A 36 -3.71 -7.19 -27.14
C ALA A 36 -4.80 -6.50 -27.99
N LYS A 37 -4.42 -5.54 -28.85
CA LYS A 37 -5.35 -4.96 -29.84
C LYS A 37 -5.93 -6.01 -30.78
N ALA A 38 -5.10 -6.90 -31.30
CA ALA A 38 -5.55 -7.97 -32.20
C ALA A 38 -6.56 -8.92 -31.51
N GLU A 39 -6.35 -9.21 -30.21
CA GLU A 39 -7.30 -10.02 -29.43
C GLU A 39 -8.65 -9.30 -29.25
N ILE A 40 -8.63 -8.00 -28.95
CA ILE A 40 -9.85 -7.18 -28.87
C ILE A 40 -10.55 -7.07 -30.21
N ASP A 41 -9.82 -6.84 -31.31
CA ASP A 41 -10.38 -6.78 -32.67
C ASP A 41 -11.04 -8.10 -33.04
N ALA A 42 -10.48 -9.24 -32.66
CA ALA A 42 -11.10 -10.56 -32.87
C ALA A 42 -12.45 -10.70 -32.13
N ILE A 43 -12.57 -10.12 -30.94
CA ILE A 43 -13.85 -10.09 -30.22
C ILE A 43 -14.85 -9.18 -30.94
N VAL A 44 -14.43 -7.98 -31.33
CA VAL A 44 -15.31 -6.99 -32.00
C VAL A 44 -15.81 -7.50 -33.34
N THR A 45 -14.94 -8.12 -34.15
CA THR A 45 -15.26 -8.59 -35.49
C THR A 45 -15.85 -10.01 -35.53
N ASN A 46 -16.06 -10.64 -34.40
CA ASN A 46 -16.67 -11.98 -34.34
C ASN A 46 -18.08 -11.94 -34.96
N PRO A 47 -18.36 -12.72 -36.02
CA PRO A 47 -19.65 -12.70 -36.71
C PRO A 47 -20.79 -13.34 -35.90
N GLU A 48 -20.46 -14.10 -34.84
CA GLU A 48 -21.47 -14.72 -33.99
C GLU A 48 -22.11 -13.69 -33.03
N ALA A 49 -23.34 -13.96 -32.63
CA ALA A 49 -24.00 -13.16 -31.61
C ALA A 49 -23.15 -13.10 -30.32
N ALA A 50 -23.19 -11.97 -29.66
CA ALA A 50 -22.46 -11.79 -28.41
C ALA A 50 -22.99 -12.72 -27.31
N THR A 51 -22.07 -13.47 -26.69
CA THR A 51 -22.33 -14.37 -25.57
C THR A 51 -21.39 -14.03 -24.42
N PHE A 52 -21.69 -14.57 -23.23
CA PHE A 52 -20.77 -14.44 -22.10
C PHE A 52 -19.36 -14.95 -22.46
N ALA A 53 -19.27 -16.12 -23.07
CA ALA A 53 -17.98 -16.75 -23.42
C ALA A 53 -17.20 -15.98 -24.49
N ASN A 54 -17.85 -15.64 -25.64
CA ASN A 54 -17.13 -15.01 -26.76
C ASN A 54 -16.94 -13.49 -26.61
N THR A 55 -17.44 -12.89 -25.54
CA THR A 55 -17.33 -11.45 -25.31
C THR A 55 -16.79 -11.15 -23.91
N ILE A 56 -17.48 -11.50 -22.83
CA ILE A 56 -17.10 -11.12 -21.46
C ILE A 56 -15.87 -11.91 -21.00
N GLU A 57 -15.93 -13.22 -21.11
CA GLU A 57 -14.83 -14.12 -20.73
C GLU A 57 -13.63 -13.94 -21.67
N ALA A 58 -13.85 -13.81 -22.97
CA ALA A 58 -12.78 -13.55 -23.94
C ALA A 58 -12.05 -12.24 -23.63
N MET A 59 -12.76 -11.18 -23.25
CA MET A 59 -12.13 -9.91 -22.81
C MET A 59 -11.32 -10.08 -21.54
N ASP A 60 -11.77 -10.86 -20.58
CA ASP A 60 -11.06 -11.00 -19.29
C ASP A 60 -9.73 -11.76 -19.44
N TYR A 61 -9.63 -12.66 -20.38
CA TYR A 61 -8.41 -13.39 -20.71
C TYR A 61 -7.55 -12.73 -21.80
N SER A 62 -8.01 -11.61 -22.41
CA SER A 62 -7.23 -10.89 -23.40
C SER A 62 -6.13 -10.04 -22.76
N GLY A 63 -5.08 -9.75 -23.51
CA GLY A 63 -4.00 -8.88 -23.05
C GLY A 63 -3.01 -9.51 -22.07
N ALA A 64 -3.06 -10.82 -21.84
CA ALA A 64 -2.23 -11.49 -20.83
C ALA A 64 -0.71 -11.25 -20.99
N ILE A 65 -0.22 -11.12 -22.22
CA ILE A 65 1.19 -10.81 -22.51
C ILE A 65 1.50 -9.39 -22.08
N LEU A 66 0.66 -8.42 -22.43
CA LEU A 66 0.82 -7.02 -22.04
C LEU A 66 0.75 -6.84 -20.52
N ASP A 67 -0.19 -7.54 -19.84
CA ASP A 67 -0.31 -7.52 -18.38
C ASP A 67 0.95 -8.05 -17.70
N ARG A 68 1.55 -9.13 -18.25
CA ARG A 68 2.81 -9.69 -17.77
C ARG A 68 3.96 -8.70 -17.91
N ILE A 69 4.11 -8.07 -19.09
CA ILE A 69 5.13 -7.05 -19.35
C ILE A 69 4.95 -5.88 -18.39
N SER A 70 3.72 -5.38 -18.23
CA SER A 70 3.39 -4.28 -17.35
C SER A 70 3.68 -4.60 -15.89
N SER A 71 3.32 -5.80 -15.42
CA SER A 71 3.58 -6.25 -14.06
C SER A 71 5.08 -6.33 -13.77
N VAL A 72 5.88 -6.91 -14.66
CA VAL A 72 7.33 -6.98 -14.49
C VAL A 72 7.92 -5.56 -14.47
N PHE A 73 7.59 -4.73 -15.45
CA PHE A 73 8.19 -3.42 -15.59
C PHE A 73 7.84 -2.46 -14.45
N PHE A 74 6.54 -2.28 -14.15
CA PHE A 74 6.13 -1.28 -13.15
C PHE A 74 6.43 -1.71 -11.72
N ASN A 75 6.45 -3.02 -11.43
CA ASN A 75 6.93 -3.50 -10.14
C ASN A 75 8.42 -3.18 -9.96
N LEU A 76 9.24 -3.39 -10.98
CA LEU A 76 10.66 -3.02 -10.92
C LEU A 76 10.87 -1.51 -10.93
N ASN A 77 10.05 -0.74 -11.66
CA ASN A 77 10.10 0.72 -11.61
C ASN A 77 9.77 1.30 -10.22
N SER A 78 9.08 0.53 -9.36
CA SER A 78 8.82 0.91 -7.97
C SER A 78 9.90 0.40 -7.00
N ALA A 79 10.48 -0.77 -7.25
CA ALA A 79 11.37 -1.45 -6.33
C ALA A 79 12.86 -1.36 -6.70
N GLU A 80 13.19 -1.14 -7.97
CA GLU A 80 14.57 -1.14 -8.51
C GLU A 80 14.70 -0.17 -9.70
N THR A 81 14.23 1.08 -9.55
CA THR A 81 14.23 2.03 -10.66
C THR A 81 15.62 2.61 -10.96
N SER A 82 15.75 3.13 -12.17
CA SER A 82 16.89 3.90 -12.65
C SER A 82 16.40 5.06 -13.53
N GLU A 83 17.25 6.03 -13.83
CA GLU A 83 16.92 7.11 -14.76
C GLU A 83 16.44 6.59 -16.12
N GLU A 84 17.05 5.50 -16.61
CA GLU A 84 16.63 4.86 -17.86
C GLU A 84 15.25 4.22 -17.76
N MET A 85 14.95 3.51 -16.66
CA MET A 85 13.62 2.95 -16.41
C MET A 85 12.56 4.04 -16.26
N GLN A 86 12.85 5.12 -15.56
CA GLN A 86 11.93 6.25 -15.43
C GLN A 86 11.61 6.88 -16.78
N LYS A 87 12.62 7.04 -17.65
CA LYS A 87 12.41 7.50 -19.02
C LYS A 87 11.51 6.57 -19.82
N ILE A 88 11.75 5.26 -19.76
CA ILE A 88 10.89 4.27 -20.39
C ILE A 88 9.46 4.35 -19.84
N ALA A 89 9.30 4.48 -18.52
CA ALA A 89 7.99 4.62 -17.88
C ALA A 89 7.21 5.84 -18.42
N GLN A 90 7.87 6.98 -18.56
CA GLN A 90 7.28 8.20 -19.16
C GLN A 90 6.89 8.02 -20.64
N GLU A 91 7.61 7.19 -21.37
CA GLU A 91 7.30 6.90 -22.78
C GLU A 91 6.15 5.89 -22.92
N VAL A 92 6.10 4.84 -22.11
CA VAL A 92 5.10 3.76 -22.25
C VAL A 92 3.78 4.05 -21.56
N SER A 93 3.78 4.81 -20.46
CA SER A 93 2.56 5.10 -19.71
C SER A 93 1.46 5.79 -20.53
N PRO A 94 1.76 6.79 -21.38
CA PRO A 94 0.77 7.35 -22.30
C PRO A 94 0.25 6.35 -23.33
N LEU A 95 1.09 5.43 -23.82
CA LEU A 95 0.68 4.39 -24.77
C LEU A 95 -0.30 3.41 -24.14
N LEU A 96 -0.06 3.03 -22.88
CA LEU A 96 -0.98 2.18 -22.11
C LEU A 96 -2.30 2.89 -21.79
N SER A 97 -2.26 4.17 -21.47
CA SER A 97 -3.45 4.99 -21.27
C SER A 97 -4.28 5.09 -22.55
N GLU A 98 -3.63 5.30 -23.68
CA GLU A 98 -4.28 5.33 -25.00
C GLU A 98 -4.91 3.98 -25.36
N PHE A 99 -4.18 2.88 -25.13
CA PHE A 99 -4.71 1.54 -25.34
C PHE A 99 -5.91 1.23 -24.42
N GLY A 100 -5.85 1.59 -23.14
CA GLY A 100 -6.99 1.46 -22.22
C GLY A 100 -8.22 2.22 -22.73
N ASN A 101 -8.04 3.43 -23.26
CA ASN A 101 -9.10 4.21 -23.88
C ASN A 101 -9.57 3.61 -25.22
N ASP A 102 -8.70 2.96 -26.00
CA ASP A 102 -9.10 2.24 -27.22
C ASP A 102 -10.07 1.10 -26.90
N ILE A 103 -9.99 0.50 -25.71
CA ILE A 103 -10.94 -0.51 -25.23
C ILE A 103 -12.23 0.15 -24.72
N THR A 104 -12.11 0.99 -23.69
CA THR A 104 -13.28 1.52 -22.96
C THR A 104 -14.16 2.46 -23.77
N LEU A 105 -13.58 3.12 -24.79
CA LEU A 105 -14.30 4.04 -25.69
C LEU A 105 -14.73 3.39 -27.02
N ASN A 106 -14.49 2.08 -27.18
CA ASN A 106 -14.87 1.34 -28.38
C ASN A 106 -16.39 1.06 -28.37
N ALA A 107 -17.12 1.71 -29.26
CA ALA A 107 -18.57 1.61 -29.34
C ALA A 107 -19.05 0.21 -29.74
N ASP A 108 -18.34 -0.47 -30.66
CA ASP A 108 -18.71 -1.80 -31.14
C ASP A 108 -18.48 -2.86 -30.07
N LEU A 109 -17.35 -2.77 -29.34
CA LEU A 109 -17.09 -3.64 -28.20
C LEU A 109 -18.12 -3.42 -27.10
N PHE A 110 -18.44 -2.18 -26.78
CA PHE A 110 -19.48 -1.86 -25.79
C PHE A 110 -20.86 -2.37 -26.20
N ALA A 111 -21.22 -2.29 -27.49
CA ALA A 111 -22.47 -2.86 -27.99
C ALA A 111 -22.56 -4.37 -27.74
N ARG A 112 -21.47 -5.12 -27.92
CA ARG A 112 -21.40 -6.55 -27.60
C ARG A 112 -21.55 -6.82 -26.09
N VAL A 113 -20.84 -6.07 -25.26
CA VAL A 113 -20.94 -6.17 -23.78
C VAL A 113 -22.36 -5.88 -23.32
N LYS A 114 -22.98 -4.83 -23.83
CA LYS A 114 -24.35 -4.41 -23.52
C LYS A 114 -25.36 -5.48 -23.94
N ALA A 115 -25.21 -6.09 -25.10
CA ALA A 115 -26.09 -7.14 -25.58
C ALA A 115 -26.09 -8.37 -24.67
N VAL A 116 -24.90 -8.72 -24.09
CA VAL A 116 -24.82 -9.81 -23.09
C VAL A 116 -25.47 -9.35 -21.76
N TYR A 117 -25.20 -8.12 -21.33
CA TYR A 117 -25.70 -7.58 -20.07
C TYR A 117 -27.24 -7.49 -20.04
N GLU A 118 -27.86 -7.08 -21.13
CA GLU A 118 -29.31 -7.00 -21.26
C GLU A 118 -30.02 -8.37 -21.17
N GLN A 119 -29.29 -9.49 -21.38
CA GLN A 119 -29.80 -10.85 -21.29
C GLN A 119 -29.40 -11.53 -19.96
N LYS A 120 -28.77 -10.84 -19.02
CA LYS A 120 -28.17 -11.44 -17.82
C LYS A 120 -29.06 -12.35 -17.02
N ASP A 121 -30.36 -11.99 -16.90
CA ASP A 121 -31.33 -12.76 -16.12
C ASP A 121 -31.71 -14.11 -16.77
N SER A 122 -31.41 -14.29 -18.06
CA SER A 122 -31.69 -15.52 -18.82
C SER A 122 -30.47 -16.42 -19.01
N LEU A 123 -29.27 -15.97 -18.66
CA LEU A 123 -28.01 -16.65 -18.99
C LEU A 123 -27.60 -17.75 -17.99
N ASN A 124 -28.30 -17.92 -16.88
CA ASN A 124 -27.96 -18.88 -15.82
C ASN A 124 -26.50 -18.76 -15.34
N LEU A 125 -25.99 -17.53 -15.20
CA LEU A 125 -24.63 -17.26 -14.74
C LEU A 125 -24.49 -17.65 -13.27
N ASN A 126 -23.31 -18.20 -12.91
CA ASN A 126 -22.95 -18.31 -11.50
C ASN A 126 -22.60 -16.92 -10.94
N THR A 127 -22.43 -16.83 -9.61
CA THR A 127 -22.18 -15.56 -8.91
C THR A 127 -20.94 -14.82 -9.44
N GLU A 128 -19.86 -15.52 -9.69
CA GLU A 128 -18.60 -14.95 -10.22
C GLU A 128 -18.79 -14.40 -11.64
N GLN A 129 -19.46 -15.15 -12.50
CA GLN A 129 -19.79 -14.73 -13.85
C GLN A 129 -20.72 -13.51 -13.88
N ALA A 130 -21.73 -13.50 -13.03
CA ALA A 130 -22.65 -12.37 -12.91
C ALA A 130 -21.91 -11.10 -12.45
N THR A 131 -21.00 -11.24 -11.49
CA THR A 131 -20.15 -10.13 -11.00
C THR A 131 -19.21 -9.63 -12.09
N LEU A 132 -18.56 -10.54 -12.84
CA LEU A 132 -17.69 -10.16 -13.95
C LEU A 132 -18.45 -9.38 -15.03
N LEU A 133 -19.65 -9.86 -15.41
CA LEU A 133 -20.50 -9.18 -16.38
C LEU A 133 -20.90 -7.76 -15.92
N ASP A 134 -21.32 -7.62 -14.67
CA ASP A 134 -21.68 -6.32 -14.09
C ASP A 134 -20.50 -5.36 -14.09
N LYS A 135 -19.33 -5.81 -13.63
CA LYS A 135 -18.09 -5.01 -13.63
C LYS A 135 -17.65 -4.60 -15.02
N LYS A 136 -17.70 -5.52 -16.00
CA LYS A 136 -17.36 -5.19 -17.39
C LYS A 136 -18.31 -4.14 -17.96
N TYR A 137 -19.62 -4.31 -17.79
CA TYR A 137 -20.59 -3.33 -18.25
C TYR A 137 -20.39 -1.96 -17.59
N LYS A 138 -20.18 -1.92 -16.29
CA LYS A 138 -19.89 -0.67 -15.54
C LYS A 138 -18.57 -0.04 -15.99
N SER A 139 -17.55 -0.83 -16.26
CA SER A 139 -16.28 -0.34 -16.76
C SER A 139 -16.46 0.51 -18.05
N PHE A 140 -17.31 0.11 -18.95
CA PHE A 140 -17.62 0.90 -20.16
C PHE A 140 -18.54 2.09 -19.86
N SER A 141 -19.67 1.86 -19.24
CA SER A 141 -20.71 2.88 -19.04
C SER A 141 -20.22 4.06 -18.19
N ARG A 142 -19.39 3.79 -17.17
CA ARG A 142 -18.82 4.80 -16.28
C ARG A 142 -17.60 5.52 -16.87
N ASN A 143 -16.88 4.91 -17.79
CA ASN A 143 -15.64 5.46 -18.35
C ASN A 143 -15.80 6.03 -19.78
N GLY A 144 -17.00 6.43 -20.16
CA GLY A 144 -17.21 7.28 -21.31
C GLY A 144 -17.60 6.58 -22.61
N ALA A 145 -17.98 5.30 -22.59
CA ALA A 145 -18.42 4.58 -23.79
C ALA A 145 -19.58 5.28 -24.53
N ASN A 146 -20.45 5.97 -23.77
CA ASN A 146 -21.62 6.69 -24.29
C ASN A 146 -21.34 8.17 -24.66
N LEU A 147 -20.10 8.65 -24.56
CA LEU A 147 -19.74 10.02 -24.90
C LEU A 147 -19.72 10.26 -26.42
N SER A 148 -19.90 11.50 -26.82
CA SER A 148 -19.64 11.93 -28.20
C SER A 148 -18.15 11.82 -28.55
N ASP A 149 -17.81 11.72 -29.83
CA ASP A 149 -16.43 11.58 -30.28
C ASP A 149 -15.54 12.75 -29.83
N GLU A 150 -16.08 13.96 -29.80
CA GLU A 150 -15.40 15.16 -29.29
C GLU A 150 -15.02 14.96 -27.80
N LYS A 151 -15.97 14.55 -26.97
CA LYS A 151 -15.74 14.30 -25.54
C LYS A 151 -14.82 13.10 -25.29
N LYS A 152 -14.89 12.07 -26.12
CA LYS A 152 -13.96 10.94 -26.08
C LYS A 152 -12.53 11.38 -26.38
N SER A 153 -12.34 12.28 -27.35
CA SER A 153 -11.03 12.85 -27.67
C SER A 153 -10.48 13.66 -26.48
N GLU A 154 -11.33 14.50 -25.87
CA GLU A 154 -10.95 15.26 -24.69
C GLU A 154 -10.58 14.36 -23.50
N LEU A 155 -11.33 13.29 -23.26
CA LEU A 155 -11.05 12.31 -22.20
C LEU A 155 -9.70 11.61 -22.41
N ARG A 156 -9.36 11.24 -23.64
CA ARG A 156 -8.06 10.66 -23.99
C ARG A 156 -6.89 11.56 -23.61
N GLU A 157 -6.98 12.85 -23.92
CA GLU A 157 -5.92 13.82 -23.57
C GLU A 157 -5.79 13.99 -22.06
N ILE A 158 -6.91 14.02 -21.32
CA ILE A 158 -6.90 14.08 -19.86
C ILE A 158 -6.22 12.85 -19.26
N ASP A 159 -6.61 11.65 -19.68
CA ASP A 159 -6.07 10.39 -19.13
C ASP A 159 -4.57 10.25 -19.43
N LYS A 160 -4.16 10.64 -20.63
CA LYS A 160 -2.76 10.68 -21.05
C LYS A 160 -1.91 11.62 -20.19
N GLU A 161 -2.41 12.81 -19.92
CA GLU A 161 -1.72 13.79 -19.07
C GLU A 161 -1.66 13.32 -17.61
N LEU A 162 -2.76 12.78 -17.07
CA LEU A 162 -2.80 12.22 -15.72
C LEU A 162 -1.79 11.09 -15.52
N SER A 163 -1.63 10.21 -16.50
CA SER A 163 -0.68 9.11 -16.43
C SER A 163 0.77 9.59 -16.30
N LYS A 164 1.13 10.65 -17.06
CA LYS A 164 2.46 11.27 -16.98
C LYS A 164 2.69 12.00 -15.67
N LEU A 165 1.72 12.81 -15.23
CA LEU A 165 1.84 13.59 -14.00
C LEU A 165 1.95 12.71 -12.76
N SER A 166 1.25 11.57 -12.71
CA SER A 166 1.35 10.63 -11.59
C SER A 166 2.73 10.00 -11.48
N LEU A 167 3.35 9.63 -12.61
CA LEU A 167 4.73 9.15 -12.61
C LEU A 167 5.71 10.23 -12.18
N GLN A 168 5.61 11.41 -12.77
CA GLN A 168 6.48 12.55 -12.46
C GLN A 168 6.41 12.93 -10.99
N PHE A 169 5.21 12.87 -10.39
CA PHE A 169 5.04 13.11 -8.96
C PHE A 169 5.89 12.17 -8.12
N GLY A 170 5.84 10.88 -8.39
CA GLY A 170 6.59 9.87 -7.63
C GLY A 170 8.10 9.95 -7.85
N GLU A 171 8.53 10.21 -9.08
CA GLU A 171 9.94 10.41 -9.45
C GLU A 171 10.53 11.61 -8.71
N ASN A 172 9.81 12.72 -8.63
CA ASN A 172 10.22 13.92 -7.90
C ASN A 172 10.37 13.64 -6.39
N VAL A 173 9.41 12.93 -5.77
CA VAL A 173 9.50 12.56 -4.35
C VAL A 173 10.71 11.68 -4.08
N LEU A 174 10.98 10.70 -4.95
CA LEU A 174 12.14 9.83 -4.82
C LEU A 174 13.45 10.62 -4.96
N ALA A 175 13.54 11.49 -5.96
CA ALA A 175 14.71 12.34 -6.20
C ALA A 175 15.03 13.23 -4.99
N GLU A 176 14.03 13.94 -4.45
CA GLU A 176 14.17 14.79 -3.27
C GLU A 176 14.55 13.99 -2.01
N THR A 177 13.98 12.80 -1.85
CA THR A 177 14.34 11.92 -0.73
C THR A 177 15.81 11.51 -0.80
N ASN A 178 16.28 11.14 -1.98
CA ASN A 178 17.68 10.70 -2.20
C ASN A 178 18.68 11.86 -2.20
N ALA A 179 18.26 13.08 -2.49
CA ALA A 179 19.15 14.25 -2.56
C ALA A 179 19.59 14.75 -1.19
N PHE A 180 18.84 14.47 -0.13
CA PHE A 180 19.13 14.98 1.20
C PHE A 180 20.08 14.08 1.98
N GLN A 181 21.10 14.68 2.58
CA GLN A 181 22.01 14.05 3.54
C GLN A 181 22.31 15.00 4.70
N LEU A 182 22.14 14.51 5.92
CA LEU A 182 22.66 15.15 7.11
C LEU A 182 24.01 14.51 7.45
N HIS A 183 25.12 15.17 7.08
CA HIS A 183 26.46 14.71 7.36
C HIS A 183 26.97 15.33 8.66
N LEU A 184 27.30 14.48 9.63
CA LEU A 184 27.81 14.86 10.95
C LEU A 184 29.24 14.36 11.12
N THR A 185 30.08 15.19 11.76
CA THR A 185 31.49 14.87 12.06
C THR A 185 31.85 15.07 13.54
N ASP A 186 30.98 15.73 14.31
CA ASP A 186 31.14 15.88 15.78
C ASP A 186 30.35 14.78 16.50
N GLU A 187 31.05 13.99 17.31
CA GLU A 187 30.46 12.90 18.08
C GLU A 187 29.40 13.38 19.09
N LYS A 188 29.46 14.64 19.51
CA LYS A 188 28.43 15.24 20.41
C LYS A 188 27.04 15.28 19.79
N ASP A 189 26.98 15.39 18.46
CA ASP A 189 25.72 15.44 17.72
C ASP A 189 25.00 14.10 17.66
N LEU A 190 25.67 13.02 18.10
CA LEU A 190 25.12 11.66 18.16
C LEU A 190 24.46 11.35 19.51
N ALA A 191 24.48 12.28 20.46
CA ALA A 191 23.92 12.07 21.81
C ALA A 191 22.44 11.59 21.71
N GLY A 192 22.11 10.57 22.48
CA GLY A 192 20.78 9.94 22.53
C GLY A 192 20.54 8.88 21.45
N LEU A 193 21.28 8.88 20.34
CA LEU A 193 21.06 7.94 19.24
C LEU A 193 21.42 6.49 19.64
N PRO A 194 20.61 5.50 19.23
CA PRO A 194 20.95 4.08 19.41
C PRO A 194 22.22 3.69 18.67
N GLU A 195 22.99 2.77 19.26
CA GLU A 195 24.26 2.28 18.68
C GLU A 195 24.09 1.75 17.24
N GLY A 196 23.03 0.97 16.97
CA GLY A 196 22.77 0.45 15.63
C GLY A 196 22.49 1.54 14.60
N THR A 197 21.84 2.62 15.00
CA THR A 197 21.59 3.81 14.14
C THR A 197 22.89 4.53 13.82
N ILE A 198 23.77 4.69 14.81
CA ILE A 198 25.10 5.30 14.64
C ILE A 198 25.97 4.45 13.72
N GLU A 199 25.95 3.11 13.90
CA GLU A 199 26.71 2.18 13.06
C GLU A 199 26.25 2.21 11.61
N ALA A 200 24.93 2.20 11.37
CA ALA A 200 24.37 2.32 10.03
C ALA A 200 24.77 3.65 9.34
N ALA A 201 24.70 4.78 10.07
CA ALA A 201 25.09 6.09 9.56
C ALA A 201 26.59 6.17 9.24
N ARG A 202 27.43 5.54 10.05
CA ARG A 202 28.88 5.42 9.80
C ARG A 202 29.16 4.57 8.56
N SER A 203 28.48 3.44 8.41
CA SER A 203 28.62 2.56 7.27
C SER A 203 28.25 3.26 5.96
N LEU A 204 27.18 4.07 5.99
CA LEU A 204 26.78 4.89 4.84
C LEU A 204 27.85 5.95 4.51
N ALA A 205 28.38 6.67 5.50
CA ALA A 205 29.45 7.64 5.29
C ALA A 205 30.68 6.97 4.67
N LYS A 206 31.08 5.79 5.19
CA LYS A 206 32.19 5.02 4.65
C LYS A 206 31.98 4.57 3.19
N SER A 207 30.77 4.15 2.85
CA SER A 207 30.44 3.77 1.47
C SER A 207 30.48 4.95 0.49
N GLU A 208 30.35 6.19 0.99
CA GLU A 208 30.48 7.43 0.23
C GLU A 208 31.87 8.10 0.37
N GLU A 209 32.83 7.36 0.90
CA GLU A 209 34.23 7.85 1.13
C GLU A 209 34.28 9.11 1.99
N LYS A 210 33.36 9.25 2.96
CA LYS A 210 33.28 10.35 3.91
C LYS A 210 33.62 9.90 5.33
N GLU A 211 34.24 10.77 6.12
CA GLU A 211 34.42 10.58 7.56
C GLU A 211 33.13 10.96 8.30
N GLY A 212 32.93 10.38 9.50
CA GLY A 212 31.76 10.68 10.34
C GLY A 212 30.53 9.83 10.03
N TRP A 213 29.36 10.47 9.99
CA TRP A 213 28.06 9.82 9.92
C TRP A 213 27.13 10.53 8.95
N ILE A 214 26.38 9.77 8.15
CA ILE A 214 25.37 10.31 7.23
C ILE A 214 24.02 9.76 7.62
N PHE A 215 23.06 10.66 7.85
CA PHE A 215 21.64 10.35 8.04
C PHE A 215 20.86 10.83 6.83
N THR A 216 19.85 10.03 6.44
CA THR A 216 19.01 10.28 5.26
C THR A 216 17.54 10.45 5.64
N LEU A 217 16.68 10.68 4.65
CA LEU A 217 15.23 10.73 4.83
C LEU A 217 14.57 9.36 4.70
N ASP A 218 15.34 8.29 4.50
CA ASP A 218 14.80 6.92 4.55
C ASP A 218 14.32 6.58 5.96
N HIS A 219 13.21 5.90 6.07
CA HIS A 219 12.57 5.60 7.36
C HIS A 219 13.53 5.01 8.40
N PRO A 220 14.37 3.99 8.10
CA PRO A 220 15.29 3.41 9.10
C PRO A 220 16.38 4.37 9.59
N SER A 221 16.65 5.46 8.87
CA SER A 221 17.56 6.54 9.26
C SER A 221 16.80 7.68 9.95
N TYR A 222 15.70 8.14 9.34
CA TYR A 222 14.90 9.27 9.78
C TYR A 222 14.21 9.03 11.12
N LEU A 223 13.46 7.92 11.25
CA LEU A 223 12.64 7.66 12.43
C LEU A 223 13.45 7.52 13.72
N PRO A 224 14.53 6.72 13.78
CA PRO A 224 15.36 6.66 14.99
C PRO A 224 16.01 8.01 15.34
N PHE A 225 16.40 8.80 14.35
CA PHE A 225 16.95 10.13 14.59
C PHE A 225 15.92 11.05 15.25
N MET A 226 14.71 11.10 14.71
CA MET A 226 13.62 11.91 15.27
C MET A 226 13.17 11.43 16.66
N THR A 227 13.30 10.14 16.94
CA THR A 227 12.87 9.53 18.19
C THR A 227 13.89 9.71 19.32
N TYR A 228 15.20 9.62 18.99
CA TYR A 228 16.23 9.44 20.00
C TYR A 228 17.29 10.57 20.05
N ALA A 229 17.53 11.30 18.95
CA ALA A 229 18.58 12.32 18.95
C ALA A 229 18.29 13.44 19.97
N ASP A 230 19.21 13.68 20.91
CA ASP A 230 19.05 14.74 21.91
C ASP A 230 19.16 16.15 21.31
N ASN A 231 19.91 16.32 20.20
CA ASN A 231 20.09 17.60 19.54
C ASN A 231 18.80 18.06 18.82
N ARG A 232 18.03 18.95 19.46
CA ARG A 232 16.75 19.47 18.96
C ARG A 232 16.89 20.19 17.62
N GLU A 233 17.99 20.95 17.40
CA GLU A 233 18.21 21.69 16.15
C GLU A 233 18.46 20.74 14.97
N LEU A 234 19.11 19.61 15.21
CA LEU A 234 19.30 18.58 14.17
C LEU A 234 18.00 17.84 13.87
N ARG A 235 17.16 17.54 14.90
CA ARG A 235 15.80 17.01 14.67
C ARG A 235 14.97 17.98 13.83
N LYS A 236 15.02 19.29 14.16
CA LYS A 236 14.35 20.33 13.37
C LYS A 236 14.80 20.34 11.91
N LYS A 237 16.11 20.31 11.66
CA LYS A 237 16.67 20.29 10.32
C LYS A 237 16.17 19.09 9.51
N LEU A 238 16.18 17.92 10.12
CA LEU A 238 15.72 16.68 9.49
C LEU A 238 14.21 16.67 9.24
N ALA A 239 13.41 17.13 10.21
CA ALA A 239 11.97 17.24 10.09
C ALA A 239 11.53 18.21 9.00
N ILE A 240 12.16 19.37 8.91
CA ILE A 240 11.89 20.33 7.84
C ILE A 240 12.25 19.72 6.49
N ALA A 241 13.41 19.10 6.34
CA ALA A 241 13.81 18.46 5.09
C ALA A 241 12.84 17.35 4.66
N PHE A 242 12.38 16.54 5.61
CA PHE A 242 11.39 15.49 5.32
C PHE A 242 10.04 16.04 4.85
N GLY A 243 9.54 17.07 5.53
CA GLY A 243 8.25 17.70 5.19
C GLY A 243 8.31 18.66 4.00
N ALA A 244 9.51 19.06 3.55
CA ALA A 244 9.73 19.94 2.42
C ALA A 244 9.97 19.20 1.10
N ARG A 245 9.88 17.87 1.09
CA ARG A 245 10.11 17.07 -0.13
C ARG A 245 9.14 17.49 -1.23
N SER A 246 9.70 17.81 -2.39
CA SER A 246 8.98 18.31 -3.57
C SER A 246 8.14 19.58 -3.31
N PHE A 247 8.58 20.40 -2.34
CA PHE A 247 8.00 21.70 -1.96
C PHE A 247 9.07 22.79 -1.87
N GLN A 248 10.07 22.77 -2.75
CA GLN A 248 11.26 23.64 -2.65
C GLN A 248 11.41 24.61 -3.84
N ASN A 249 10.46 24.70 -4.73
CA ASN A 249 10.51 25.51 -5.96
C ASN A 249 11.75 25.20 -6.82
N ASN A 250 12.16 23.95 -6.85
CA ASN A 250 13.25 23.41 -7.68
C ASN A 250 12.69 22.52 -8.81
N GLU A 251 13.57 21.83 -9.53
CA GLU A 251 13.21 20.93 -10.63
C GLU A 251 12.35 19.71 -10.21
N PHE A 252 12.34 19.36 -8.91
CA PHE A 252 11.57 18.26 -8.34
C PHE A 252 10.31 18.73 -7.59
N ASP A 253 9.87 19.96 -7.81
CA ASP A 253 8.72 20.53 -7.13
C ASP A 253 7.39 19.96 -7.65
N ASN A 254 6.50 19.58 -6.74
CA ASN A 254 5.21 18.96 -7.07
C ASN A 254 4.01 19.90 -6.90
N GLN A 255 4.18 21.16 -6.52
CA GLN A 255 3.05 22.05 -6.26
C GLN A 255 2.13 22.19 -7.47
N GLU A 256 2.69 22.55 -8.63
CA GLU A 256 1.94 22.68 -9.87
C GLU A 256 1.40 21.33 -10.39
N ILE A 257 2.16 20.23 -10.14
CA ILE A 257 1.73 18.88 -10.52
C ILE A 257 0.48 18.48 -9.75
N VAL A 258 0.44 18.70 -8.43
CA VAL A 258 -0.75 18.43 -7.59
C VAL A 258 -1.95 19.22 -8.10
N LEU A 259 -1.80 20.56 -8.31
CA LEU A 259 -2.88 21.41 -8.80
C LEU A 259 -3.40 20.96 -10.16
N LYS A 260 -2.53 20.53 -11.07
CA LYS A 260 -2.92 19.98 -12.37
C LYS A 260 -3.67 18.66 -12.23
N ILE A 261 -3.15 17.73 -11.43
CA ILE A 261 -3.78 16.42 -11.21
C ILE A 261 -5.22 16.59 -10.70
N VAL A 262 -5.44 17.39 -9.64
CA VAL A 262 -6.78 17.54 -9.07
C VAL A 262 -7.76 18.24 -10.03
N LYS A 263 -7.30 19.23 -10.79
CA LYS A 263 -8.12 19.90 -11.81
C LYS A 263 -8.47 18.98 -12.99
N LEU A 264 -7.54 18.18 -13.45
CA LEU A 264 -7.77 17.17 -14.49
C LEU A 264 -8.72 16.06 -14.02
N ARG A 265 -8.56 15.58 -12.78
CA ARG A 265 -9.48 14.61 -12.16
C ARG A 265 -10.91 15.18 -12.07
N GLN A 266 -11.05 16.43 -11.67
CA GLN A 266 -12.36 17.11 -11.64
C GLN A 266 -12.97 17.23 -13.04
N LYS A 267 -12.17 17.67 -14.01
CA LYS A 267 -12.61 17.81 -15.41
C LYS A 267 -13.02 16.45 -15.98
N ARG A 268 -12.24 15.40 -15.71
CA ARG A 268 -12.57 14.02 -16.09
C ARG A 268 -13.90 13.56 -15.50
N ALA A 269 -14.11 13.76 -14.19
CA ALA A 269 -15.33 13.39 -13.52
C ALA A 269 -16.55 14.12 -14.12
N ASN A 270 -16.44 15.43 -14.38
CA ASN A 270 -17.51 16.20 -14.99
C ASN A 270 -17.84 15.73 -16.42
N LEU A 271 -16.81 15.39 -17.22
CA LEU A 271 -16.98 14.81 -18.55
C LEU A 271 -17.78 13.50 -18.51
N LEU A 272 -17.54 12.68 -17.49
CA LEU A 272 -18.22 11.41 -17.24
C LEU A 272 -19.59 11.57 -16.55
N GLY A 273 -20.02 12.80 -16.25
CA GLY A 273 -21.33 13.09 -15.66
C GLY A 273 -21.36 13.08 -14.12
N TYR A 274 -20.21 13.03 -13.47
CA TYR A 274 -20.11 13.06 -12.01
C TYR A 274 -19.84 14.47 -11.50
N LYS A 275 -20.37 14.77 -10.31
CA LYS A 275 -20.20 16.10 -9.68
C LYS A 275 -18.74 16.38 -9.30
N THR A 276 -18.03 15.39 -8.74
CA THR A 276 -16.62 15.49 -8.37
C THR A 276 -15.90 14.17 -8.64
N HIS A 277 -14.57 14.18 -8.57
CA HIS A 277 -13.76 12.98 -8.65
C HIS A 277 -14.14 11.95 -7.57
N ALA A 278 -14.42 12.43 -6.34
CA ALA A 278 -14.84 11.53 -5.25
C ALA A 278 -16.18 10.84 -5.56
N HIS A 279 -17.16 11.50 -6.17
CA HIS A 279 -18.40 10.84 -6.58
C HIS A 279 -18.16 9.75 -7.62
N PHE A 280 -17.24 9.97 -8.55
CA PHE A 280 -16.85 8.93 -9.52
C PHE A 280 -16.20 7.73 -8.85
N VAL A 281 -15.22 7.97 -7.97
CA VAL A 281 -14.46 6.89 -7.32
C VAL A 281 -15.34 6.09 -6.37
N LEU A 282 -16.08 6.77 -5.50
CA LEU A 282 -16.79 6.14 -4.38
C LEU A 282 -18.04 5.37 -4.79
N GLU A 283 -18.58 5.57 -5.98
CA GLU A 283 -19.67 4.75 -6.51
C GLU A 283 -19.33 3.25 -6.52
N GLU A 284 -18.06 2.89 -6.73
CA GLU A 284 -17.57 1.50 -6.71
C GLU A 284 -16.74 1.22 -5.45
N ARG A 285 -17.27 1.59 -4.27
CA ARG A 285 -16.70 1.34 -2.93
C ARG A 285 -17.81 0.89 -1.97
N MET A 286 -17.43 0.35 -0.81
CA MET A 286 -18.37 0.00 0.26
C MET A 286 -19.09 1.24 0.82
N ALA A 287 -18.37 2.37 0.90
CA ALA A 287 -18.92 3.64 1.37
C ALA A 287 -19.92 4.28 0.40
N GLU A 288 -19.84 3.97 -0.90
CA GLU A 288 -20.77 4.36 -1.98
C GLU A 288 -20.83 5.87 -2.29
N SER A 289 -20.50 6.78 -1.37
CA SER A 289 -20.60 8.23 -1.61
C SER A 289 -19.64 9.07 -0.76
N PRO A 290 -19.26 10.27 -1.23
CA PRO A 290 -18.48 11.22 -0.43
C PRO A 290 -19.16 11.62 0.88
N GLU A 291 -20.48 11.72 0.90
CA GLU A 291 -21.26 12.09 2.07
C GLU A 291 -21.13 11.04 3.17
N LYS A 292 -21.16 9.75 2.81
CA LYS A 292 -20.95 8.65 3.78
C LYS A 292 -19.53 8.63 4.33
N VAL A 293 -18.52 8.85 3.47
CA VAL A 293 -17.12 8.96 3.93
C VAL A 293 -16.96 10.12 4.90
N MET A 294 -17.47 11.31 4.55
CA MET A 294 -17.37 12.48 5.43
C MET A 294 -18.13 12.30 6.74
N ALA A 295 -19.28 11.64 6.72
CA ALA A 295 -20.02 11.31 7.95
C ALA A 295 -19.22 10.37 8.86
N PHE A 296 -18.60 9.35 8.29
CA PHE A 296 -17.74 8.40 8.99
C PHE A 296 -16.51 9.06 9.60
N GLU A 297 -15.75 9.83 8.81
CA GLU A 297 -14.56 10.52 9.31
C GLU A 297 -14.87 11.57 10.37
N ASN A 298 -15.95 12.32 10.21
CA ASN A 298 -16.38 13.32 11.21
C ASN A 298 -16.89 12.69 12.51
N ASP A 299 -17.55 11.53 12.46
CA ASP A 299 -17.93 10.79 13.66
C ASP A 299 -16.70 10.33 14.45
N LEU A 300 -15.70 9.75 13.75
CA LEU A 300 -14.43 9.39 14.37
C LEU A 300 -13.68 10.61 14.92
N LEU A 301 -13.65 11.71 14.18
CA LEU A 301 -12.99 12.96 14.59
C LEU A 301 -13.60 13.49 15.89
N THR A 302 -14.92 13.47 15.99
CA THR A 302 -15.64 13.92 17.19
C THR A 302 -15.24 13.11 18.43
N LYS A 303 -14.96 11.83 18.27
CA LYS A 303 -14.55 10.91 19.34
C LYS A 303 -13.05 10.98 19.65
N ALA A 304 -12.22 11.05 18.61
CA ALA A 304 -10.76 11.00 18.75
C ALA A 304 -10.14 12.35 19.18
N LYS A 305 -10.69 13.48 18.73
CA LYS A 305 -10.10 14.81 18.98
C LYS A 305 -9.96 15.16 20.47
N PRO A 306 -10.97 14.95 21.34
CA PRO A 306 -10.79 15.21 22.77
C PRO A 306 -9.72 14.36 23.44
N ALA A 307 -9.57 13.09 23.01
CA ALA A 307 -8.50 12.21 23.48
C ALA A 307 -7.13 12.72 23.00
N ALA A 308 -7.00 13.07 21.73
CA ALA A 308 -5.78 13.62 21.16
C ALA A 308 -5.35 14.94 21.83
N GLU A 309 -6.27 15.84 22.11
CA GLU A 309 -6.01 17.10 22.82
C GLU A 309 -5.50 16.84 24.24
N LYS A 310 -6.09 15.87 24.95
CA LYS A 310 -5.65 15.46 26.28
C LYS A 310 -4.25 14.85 26.26
N GLU A 311 -3.99 13.94 25.31
CA GLU A 311 -2.68 13.31 25.13
C GLU A 311 -1.61 14.33 24.75
N PHE A 312 -1.94 15.28 23.86
CA PHE A 312 -1.05 16.36 23.48
C PHE A 312 -0.72 17.30 24.64
N ALA A 313 -1.72 17.63 25.49
CA ALA A 313 -1.50 18.42 26.70
C ALA A 313 -0.59 17.68 27.70
N GLN A 314 -0.77 16.36 27.87
CA GLN A 314 0.10 15.52 28.69
C GLN A 314 1.54 15.53 28.16
N LEU A 315 1.71 15.37 26.86
CA LEU A 315 3.02 15.39 26.21
C LEU A 315 3.72 16.75 26.37
N THR A 316 2.97 17.85 26.22
CA THR A 316 3.48 19.22 26.41
C THR A 316 3.92 19.45 27.85
N ALA A 317 3.11 19.03 28.83
CA ALA A 317 3.46 19.14 30.24
C ALA A 317 4.73 18.33 30.56
N PHE A 318 4.85 17.13 30.01
CA PHE A 318 6.03 16.29 30.18
C PHE A 318 7.31 16.92 29.58
N ALA A 319 7.24 17.47 28.37
CA ALA A 319 8.37 18.14 27.73
C ALA A 319 8.81 19.41 28.50
N LYS A 320 7.84 20.13 29.06
CA LYS A 320 8.13 21.29 29.92
C LYS A 320 8.82 20.88 31.22
N GLU A 321 8.37 19.81 31.87
CA GLU A 321 9.00 19.31 33.10
C GLU A 321 10.42 18.79 32.84
N LEU A 322 10.64 18.09 31.70
CA LEU A 322 11.92 17.44 31.42
C LEU A 322 12.98 18.43 30.90
N ASP A 323 12.65 19.28 29.95
CA ASP A 323 13.59 20.08 29.17
C ASP A 323 13.18 21.57 29.05
N GLU A 324 12.23 22.04 29.88
CA GLU A 324 11.75 23.43 29.88
C GLU A 324 11.14 23.88 28.52
N ILE A 325 10.65 22.95 27.71
CA ILE A 325 10.01 23.24 26.44
C ILE A 325 8.59 23.76 26.65
N GLU A 326 8.36 25.05 26.36
CA GLU A 326 7.05 25.69 26.56
C GLU A 326 6.06 25.32 25.45
N GLN A 327 6.52 25.08 24.23
CA GLN A 327 5.70 24.74 23.09
C GLN A 327 6.34 23.62 22.29
N LEU A 328 5.57 22.56 22.08
CA LEU A 328 5.98 21.45 21.21
C LEU A 328 5.89 21.85 19.73
N GLU A 329 6.91 21.51 18.99
CA GLU A 329 6.98 21.61 17.54
C GLU A 329 6.91 20.21 16.89
N LYS A 330 6.68 20.15 15.58
CA LYS A 330 6.59 18.86 14.86
C LYS A 330 7.80 17.94 15.06
N TRP A 331 9.00 18.51 15.26
CA TRP A 331 10.26 17.78 15.50
C TRP A 331 10.45 17.32 16.94
N ASP A 332 9.51 17.63 17.81
CA ASP A 332 9.55 17.24 19.24
C ASP A 332 8.66 16.02 19.53
N GLY A 333 7.64 15.81 18.71
CA GLY A 333 6.59 14.83 18.97
C GLY A 333 7.11 13.42 19.22
N ALA A 334 7.88 12.86 18.30
CA ALA A 334 8.42 11.51 18.43
C ALA A 334 9.37 11.37 19.62
N TYR A 335 10.26 12.35 19.82
CA TYR A 335 11.24 12.36 20.88
C TYR A 335 10.60 12.33 22.28
N TYR A 336 9.67 13.24 22.56
CA TYR A 336 9.01 13.27 23.88
C TYR A 336 7.99 12.16 24.04
N SER A 337 7.35 11.69 22.98
CA SER A 337 6.46 10.53 23.04
C SER A 337 7.19 9.27 23.47
N GLU A 338 8.39 9.01 22.94
CA GLU A 338 9.18 7.86 23.36
C GLU A 338 9.62 7.95 24.82
N LYS A 339 10.10 9.12 25.25
CA LYS A 339 10.49 9.35 26.66
C LYS A 339 9.31 9.22 27.62
N LEU A 340 8.14 9.73 27.25
CA LEU A 340 6.91 9.58 28.03
C LEU A 340 6.45 8.11 28.10
N LYS A 341 6.53 7.39 26.97
CA LYS A 341 6.23 5.95 26.90
C LYS A 341 7.17 5.15 27.84
N GLN A 342 8.45 5.45 27.81
CA GLN A 342 9.43 4.83 28.71
C GLN A 342 9.11 5.11 30.17
N GLN A 343 8.69 6.35 30.52
CA GLN A 343 8.31 6.70 31.88
C GLN A 343 7.02 5.97 32.34
N LEU A 344 6.01 5.91 31.49
CA LEU A 344 4.71 5.34 31.85
C LEU A 344 4.71 3.81 31.89
N PHE A 345 5.38 3.16 30.96
CA PHE A 345 5.33 1.70 30.77
C PHE A 345 6.64 1.01 31.10
N ASN A 346 7.71 1.76 31.39
CA ASN A 346 9.07 1.21 31.52
C ASN A 346 9.44 0.33 30.31
N LEU A 347 9.00 0.73 29.12
CA LEU A 347 9.23 0.06 27.83
C LEU A 347 10.11 0.96 26.96
N ASP A 348 11.22 0.39 26.51
CA ASP A 348 12.15 0.99 25.57
C ASP A 348 12.15 0.12 24.31
N ASP A 349 11.77 0.69 23.17
CA ASP A 349 11.68 -0.05 21.91
C ASP A 349 13.04 -0.63 21.48
N GLU A 350 14.16 0.01 21.87
CA GLU A 350 15.50 -0.52 21.61
C GLU A 350 15.79 -1.83 22.38
N LYS A 351 15.14 -2.05 23.54
CA LYS A 351 15.23 -3.30 24.28
C LYS A 351 14.42 -4.45 23.67
N LEU A 352 13.44 -4.10 22.82
CA LEU A 352 12.63 -5.11 22.10
C LEU A 352 13.34 -5.62 20.84
N LYS A 353 14.11 -4.76 20.15
CA LYS A 353 14.78 -5.10 18.87
C LYS A 353 15.58 -6.39 18.89
N PRO A 354 16.35 -6.74 19.96
CA PRO A 354 17.07 -8.00 20.02
C PRO A 354 16.21 -9.27 19.88
N TYR A 355 14.90 -9.15 20.13
CA TYR A 355 13.94 -10.27 20.00
C TYR A 355 13.30 -10.34 18.62
N PHE A 356 13.53 -9.34 17.75
CA PHE A 356 12.88 -9.20 16.45
C PHE A 356 13.89 -9.20 15.29
N GLN A 357 14.73 -10.25 15.22
CA GLN A 357 15.56 -10.48 14.05
C GLN A 357 14.67 -10.77 12.83
N LEU A 358 14.92 -10.09 11.69
CA LEU A 358 14.09 -10.16 10.49
C LEU A 358 13.76 -11.59 10.06
N GLU A 359 14.76 -12.46 9.95
CA GLU A 359 14.56 -13.84 9.49
C GLU A 359 13.66 -14.64 10.43
N LYS A 360 13.76 -14.37 11.75
CA LYS A 360 12.91 -15.04 12.75
C LYS A 360 11.48 -14.51 12.70
N VAL A 361 11.29 -13.20 12.51
CA VAL A 361 9.97 -12.58 12.37
C VAL A 361 9.29 -13.08 11.11
N LEU A 362 10.00 -13.14 9.99
CA LEU A 362 9.48 -13.66 8.73
C LEU A 362 9.08 -15.15 8.87
N ASN A 363 9.95 -15.96 9.44
CA ASN A 363 9.64 -17.37 9.71
C ASN A 363 8.43 -17.50 10.66
N GLY A 364 8.30 -16.60 11.63
CA GLY A 364 7.13 -16.53 12.51
C GLY A 364 5.83 -16.27 11.74
N ALA A 365 5.84 -15.37 10.79
CA ALA A 365 4.69 -15.14 9.91
C ALA A 365 4.35 -16.42 9.10
N PHE A 366 5.36 -17.12 8.61
CA PHE A 366 5.18 -18.39 7.90
C PHE A 366 4.58 -19.49 8.81
N VAL A 367 5.08 -19.62 10.03
CA VAL A 367 4.55 -20.58 11.02
C VAL A 367 3.09 -20.27 11.37
N ILE A 368 2.75 -18.98 11.53
CA ILE A 368 1.38 -18.55 11.80
C ILE A 368 0.48 -18.88 10.61
N ALA A 369 0.89 -18.59 9.38
CA ALA A 369 0.15 -18.96 8.17
C ALA A 369 0.00 -20.49 8.02
N GLY A 370 1.02 -21.26 8.41
CA GLY A 370 0.95 -22.71 8.48
C GLY A 370 -0.12 -23.21 9.47
N LYS A 371 -0.15 -22.63 10.67
CA LYS A 371 -1.16 -22.96 11.70
C LYS A 371 -2.59 -22.60 11.26
N LEU A 372 -2.77 -21.45 10.62
CA LEU A 372 -4.07 -20.94 10.19
C LEU A 372 -4.57 -21.62 8.91
N TYR A 373 -3.71 -21.76 7.91
CA TYR A 373 -4.11 -22.09 6.54
C TYR A 373 -3.43 -23.31 5.95
N GLY A 374 -2.56 -24.00 6.71
CA GLY A 374 -1.85 -25.20 6.24
C GLY A 374 -0.77 -24.92 5.19
N LEU A 375 -0.18 -23.72 5.20
CA LEU A 375 0.85 -23.31 4.24
C LEU A 375 2.25 -23.67 4.72
N THR A 376 3.11 -24.07 3.78
CA THR A 376 4.54 -24.27 3.99
C THR A 376 5.31 -23.36 3.05
N PHE A 377 6.28 -22.63 3.58
CA PHE A 377 7.17 -21.72 2.83
C PHE A 377 8.58 -22.34 2.79
N THR A 378 9.06 -22.62 1.61
CA THR A 378 10.40 -23.18 1.40
C THR A 378 11.24 -22.22 0.59
N GLU A 379 12.34 -21.72 1.16
CA GLU A 379 13.27 -20.86 0.43
C GLU A 379 13.89 -21.63 -0.74
N VAL A 380 13.95 -20.99 -1.90
CA VAL A 380 14.48 -21.58 -3.14
C VAL A 380 15.48 -20.63 -3.79
N PHE A 381 16.51 -21.22 -4.42
CA PHE A 381 17.63 -20.48 -5.01
C PHE A 381 17.73 -20.72 -6.54
N ASP A 382 16.80 -21.47 -7.10
CA ASP A 382 16.72 -21.82 -8.52
C ASP A 382 15.62 -21.02 -9.25
N ILE A 383 15.02 -20.05 -8.58
CA ILE A 383 14.12 -19.04 -9.16
C ILE A 383 14.88 -17.71 -9.21
N ASP A 384 14.86 -17.09 -10.39
CA ASP A 384 15.54 -15.82 -10.63
C ASP A 384 14.92 -14.67 -9.83
N LYS A 385 15.72 -13.70 -9.43
CA LYS A 385 15.31 -12.55 -8.62
C LYS A 385 15.90 -11.26 -9.17
N TYR A 386 15.19 -10.15 -8.96
CA TYR A 386 15.55 -8.86 -9.53
C TYR A 386 16.62 -8.08 -8.73
N HIS A 387 16.92 -8.51 -7.50
CA HIS A 387 17.97 -7.92 -6.66
C HIS A 387 18.54 -8.98 -5.73
N GLU A 388 19.82 -8.89 -5.37
CA GLU A 388 20.52 -9.88 -4.53
C GLU A 388 19.93 -10.04 -3.13
N GLU A 389 19.39 -8.93 -2.57
CA GLU A 389 18.77 -8.92 -1.23
C GLU A 389 17.35 -9.52 -1.21
N VAL A 390 16.75 -9.84 -2.35
CA VAL A 390 15.42 -10.46 -2.42
C VAL A 390 15.51 -11.93 -2.07
N MET A 391 14.64 -12.37 -1.16
CA MET A 391 14.46 -13.79 -0.83
C MET A 391 13.26 -14.35 -1.61
N THR A 392 13.35 -15.59 -2.05
CA THR A 392 12.32 -16.25 -2.87
C THR A 392 11.86 -17.54 -2.24
N TYR A 393 10.56 -17.76 -2.18
CA TYR A 393 9.96 -18.94 -1.54
C TYR A 393 8.96 -19.62 -2.47
N GLU A 394 8.98 -20.95 -2.50
CA GLU A 394 7.85 -21.76 -2.92
C GLU A 394 6.87 -21.90 -1.76
N VAL A 395 5.61 -21.61 -2.01
CA VAL A 395 4.53 -21.77 -1.03
C VAL A 395 3.67 -22.95 -1.47
N THR A 396 3.51 -23.94 -0.57
CA THR A 396 2.74 -25.16 -0.82
C THR A 396 1.66 -25.37 0.24
N ASP A 397 0.62 -26.11 -0.13
CA ASP A 397 -0.44 -26.54 0.78
C ASP A 397 -0.06 -27.84 1.53
N GLU A 398 -0.95 -28.35 2.39
CA GLU A 398 -0.77 -29.59 3.16
C GLU A 398 -0.59 -30.84 2.26
N ASN A 399 -0.96 -30.78 0.97
CA ASN A 399 -0.81 -31.85 -0.02
C ASN A 399 0.40 -31.63 -0.93
N ASN A 400 1.29 -30.71 -0.62
CA ASN A 400 2.44 -30.27 -1.44
C ASN A 400 2.06 -29.71 -2.81
N ASN A 401 0.83 -29.24 -3.02
CA ASN A 401 0.50 -28.51 -4.23
C ASN A 401 1.03 -27.07 -4.15
N LEU A 402 1.54 -26.55 -5.27
CA LEU A 402 1.97 -25.17 -5.36
C LEU A 402 0.77 -24.22 -5.12
N VAL A 403 0.94 -23.33 -4.16
CA VAL A 403 -0.02 -22.24 -3.85
C VAL A 403 0.45 -20.93 -4.47
N SER A 404 1.73 -20.60 -4.34
CA SER A 404 2.28 -19.34 -4.86
C SER A 404 3.81 -19.40 -4.92
N ILE A 405 4.41 -18.49 -5.71
CA ILE A 405 5.79 -18.04 -5.50
C ILE A 405 5.72 -16.73 -4.73
N PHE A 406 6.56 -16.61 -3.71
CA PHE A 406 6.61 -15.44 -2.85
C PHE A 406 8.00 -14.82 -2.84
N TYR A 407 8.07 -13.52 -3.19
CA TYR A 407 9.27 -12.71 -3.13
C TYR A 407 9.21 -11.77 -1.93
N ALA A 408 10.28 -11.73 -1.14
CA ALA A 408 10.42 -10.89 0.03
C ALA A 408 11.56 -9.89 -0.18
N ASP A 409 11.22 -8.62 -0.34
CA ASP A 409 12.14 -7.51 -0.64
C ASP A 409 12.07 -6.46 0.48
N PHE A 410 12.95 -6.55 1.46
CA PHE A 410 12.75 -5.87 2.74
C PHE A 410 13.67 -4.69 3.02
N PHE A 411 14.68 -4.42 2.20
CA PHE A 411 15.67 -3.39 2.52
C PHE A 411 15.58 -2.16 1.60
N PRO A 412 15.83 -0.94 2.14
CA PRO A 412 15.86 0.27 1.35
C PRO A 412 17.08 0.31 0.42
N ARG A 413 16.92 0.97 -0.73
CA ARG A 413 17.98 1.29 -1.69
C ARG A 413 17.58 2.47 -2.58
N LYS A 414 18.55 3.10 -3.26
CA LYS A 414 18.32 4.34 -4.06
C LYS A 414 17.22 4.20 -5.12
N GLY A 415 17.11 3.04 -5.75
CA GLY A 415 16.10 2.77 -6.79
C GLY A 415 14.76 2.30 -6.25
N LYS A 416 14.53 2.34 -4.95
CA LYS A 416 13.33 1.79 -4.33
C LYS A 416 12.50 2.89 -3.68
N ARG A 417 11.21 2.91 -3.99
CA ARG A 417 10.24 3.82 -3.38
C ARG A 417 10.14 3.57 -1.87
N ASN A 418 9.97 4.63 -1.11
CA ASN A 418 9.72 4.55 0.33
C ASN A 418 8.35 3.95 0.65
N GLY A 419 8.20 3.45 1.89
CA GLY A 419 7.00 2.80 2.37
C GLY A 419 7.07 1.27 2.27
N ALA A 420 5.92 0.63 2.36
CA ALA A 420 5.75 -0.80 2.20
C ALA A 420 4.54 -1.07 1.30
N TRP A 421 4.55 -2.17 0.58
CA TRP A 421 3.44 -2.58 -0.27
C TRP A 421 3.52 -4.06 -0.65
N MET A 422 2.37 -4.64 -0.96
CA MET A 422 2.25 -5.91 -1.66
C MET A 422 2.02 -5.67 -3.14
N THR A 423 2.59 -6.50 -4.00
CA THR A 423 2.32 -6.52 -5.43
C THR A 423 2.37 -7.93 -6.00
N SER A 424 1.99 -8.10 -7.26
CA SER A 424 2.09 -9.38 -7.96
C SER A 424 2.77 -9.24 -9.31
N PHE A 425 3.63 -10.21 -9.65
CA PHE A 425 4.16 -10.39 -11.00
C PHE A 425 3.23 -11.23 -11.88
N LYS A 426 2.36 -12.02 -11.26
CA LYS A 426 1.34 -12.86 -11.91
C LYS A 426 0.16 -13.03 -10.96
N SER A 427 -1.06 -12.80 -11.44
CA SER A 427 -2.29 -13.06 -10.70
C SER A 427 -2.69 -14.53 -10.81
N GLN A 428 -3.47 -15.02 -9.84
CA GLN A 428 -4.09 -16.33 -9.92
C GLN A 428 -5.33 -16.28 -10.84
N TYR A 429 -5.56 -17.30 -11.63
CA TYR A 429 -6.79 -17.52 -12.38
C TYR A 429 -6.93 -18.98 -12.83
N ILE A 430 -8.13 -19.38 -13.30
CA ILE A 430 -8.36 -20.70 -13.86
C ILE A 430 -8.67 -20.55 -15.36
N LYS A 431 -7.90 -21.20 -16.22
CA LYS A 431 -8.13 -21.22 -17.68
C LYS A 431 -8.00 -22.64 -18.19
N ASN A 432 -8.96 -23.10 -18.97
CA ASN A 432 -8.97 -24.46 -19.53
C ASN A 432 -8.77 -25.58 -18.48
N GLY A 433 -9.31 -25.39 -17.28
CA GLY A 433 -9.18 -26.33 -16.17
C GLY A 433 -7.83 -26.30 -15.43
N VAL A 434 -6.91 -25.44 -15.85
CA VAL A 434 -5.62 -25.23 -15.17
C VAL A 434 -5.72 -24.04 -14.23
N ASN A 435 -5.37 -24.26 -12.96
CA ASN A 435 -5.29 -23.20 -11.95
C ASN A 435 -3.89 -22.60 -11.96
N GLU A 436 -3.76 -21.45 -12.63
CA GLU A 436 -2.53 -20.68 -12.70
C GLU A 436 -2.26 -20.01 -11.34
N ARG A 437 -1.14 -20.38 -10.71
CA ARG A 437 -0.83 -19.89 -9.38
C ARG A 437 -0.09 -18.55 -9.42
N PRO A 438 -0.33 -17.67 -8.42
CA PRO A 438 0.18 -16.30 -8.42
C PRO A 438 1.66 -16.23 -8.03
N HIS A 439 2.31 -15.14 -8.46
CA HIS A 439 3.64 -14.75 -8.01
C HIS A 439 3.52 -13.42 -7.26
N ILE A 440 3.68 -13.47 -5.96
CA ILE A 440 3.43 -12.36 -5.02
C ILE A 440 4.74 -11.80 -4.50
N SER A 441 4.80 -10.49 -4.32
CA SER A 441 5.94 -9.81 -3.71
C SER A 441 5.48 -8.90 -2.57
N ASN A 442 6.14 -9.00 -1.42
CA ASN A 442 6.09 -8.01 -0.36
C ASN A 442 7.36 -7.17 -0.40
N VAL A 443 7.19 -5.86 -0.48
CA VAL A 443 8.27 -4.88 -0.58
C VAL A 443 8.20 -3.93 0.60
N CYS A 444 9.28 -3.86 1.38
CA CYS A 444 9.38 -3.00 2.56
C CYS A 444 10.72 -2.26 2.57
N ASN A 445 10.89 -1.38 3.54
CA ASN A 445 12.10 -0.60 3.75
C ASN A 445 12.51 -0.69 5.23
N PHE A 446 12.97 -1.87 5.65
CA PHE A 446 13.32 -2.17 7.03
C PHE A 446 14.78 -1.85 7.36
N THR A 447 15.08 -1.79 8.64
CA THR A 447 16.44 -1.64 9.18
C THR A 447 17.37 -2.71 8.62
N LYS A 448 18.42 -2.27 7.92
CA LYS A 448 19.46 -3.17 7.37
C LYS A 448 20.30 -3.80 8.46
N PRO A 449 20.92 -4.97 8.19
CA PRO A 449 22.00 -5.46 9.05
C PRO A 449 23.19 -4.49 9.02
N THR A 450 23.98 -4.51 10.11
CA THR A 450 25.24 -3.77 10.21
C THR A 450 26.42 -4.76 10.18
N GLU A 451 27.66 -4.25 10.27
CA GLU A 451 28.86 -5.11 10.33
C GLU A 451 28.83 -6.03 11.57
N THR A 452 28.18 -5.60 12.65
CA THR A 452 28.19 -6.29 13.94
C THR A 452 26.85 -6.95 14.34
N LYS A 453 25.74 -6.54 13.71
CA LYS A 453 24.40 -7.00 14.09
C LYS A 453 23.59 -7.40 12.85
N PRO A 454 22.77 -8.48 12.95
CA PRO A 454 21.79 -8.79 11.92
C PRO A 454 20.71 -7.69 11.82
N SER A 455 19.81 -7.79 10.84
CA SER A 455 18.64 -6.91 10.79
C SER A 455 17.76 -7.15 12.03
N LEU A 456 17.72 -6.18 12.92
CA LEU A 456 16.89 -6.18 14.12
C LEU A 456 15.77 -5.13 13.94
N LEU A 457 14.53 -5.61 13.89
CA LEU A 457 13.37 -4.79 13.58
C LEU A 457 12.87 -4.03 14.81
N THR A 458 12.39 -2.81 14.60
CA THR A 458 11.50 -2.16 15.56
C THR A 458 10.17 -2.89 15.62
N PHE A 459 9.41 -2.71 16.69
CA PHE A 459 8.07 -3.32 16.79
C PHE A 459 7.12 -2.81 15.67
N ASN A 460 7.27 -1.56 15.26
CA ASN A 460 6.52 -1.01 14.12
C ASN A 460 6.90 -1.70 12.79
N GLU A 461 8.19 -2.02 12.56
CA GLU A 461 8.61 -2.80 11.39
C GLU A 461 8.05 -4.23 11.45
N VAL A 462 7.94 -4.84 12.64
CA VAL A 462 7.29 -6.15 12.81
C VAL A 462 5.82 -6.10 12.40
N THR A 463 5.06 -5.13 12.90
CA THR A 463 3.64 -4.97 12.53
C THR A 463 3.48 -4.67 11.03
N THR A 464 4.38 -3.87 10.43
CA THR A 464 4.39 -3.62 8.98
C THR A 464 4.64 -4.88 8.18
N LEU A 465 5.59 -5.75 8.60
CA LEU A 465 5.83 -7.04 7.94
C LEU A 465 4.57 -7.90 7.95
N PHE A 466 3.88 -7.98 9.07
CA PHE A 466 2.62 -8.73 9.19
C PHE A 466 1.50 -8.12 8.36
N HIS A 467 1.44 -6.80 8.28
CA HIS A 467 0.51 -6.07 7.41
C HIS A 467 0.68 -6.48 5.94
N GLU A 468 1.89 -6.32 5.40
CA GLU A 468 2.16 -6.66 4.00
C GLU A 468 2.02 -8.17 3.74
N PHE A 469 2.34 -8.99 4.74
CA PHE A 469 2.12 -10.43 4.66
C PHE A 469 0.63 -10.78 4.62
N GLY A 470 -0.24 -10.03 5.30
CA GLY A 470 -1.70 -10.17 5.19
C GLY A 470 -2.22 -9.89 3.78
N HIS A 471 -1.74 -8.83 3.13
CA HIS A 471 -1.98 -8.61 1.70
C HIS A 471 -1.40 -9.74 0.84
N GLY A 472 -0.19 -10.21 1.17
CA GLY A 472 0.45 -11.34 0.51
C GLY A 472 -0.43 -12.59 0.56
N LEU A 473 -0.97 -12.93 1.72
CA LEU A 473 -1.89 -14.06 1.89
C LEU A 473 -3.17 -13.89 1.05
N HIS A 474 -3.72 -12.68 0.97
CA HIS A 474 -4.87 -12.36 0.12
C HIS A 474 -4.58 -12.65 -1.36
N GLY A 475 -3.36 -12.33 -1.82
CA GLY A 475 -2.91 -12.68 -3.18
C GLY A 475 -2.62 -14.15 -3.36
N MET A 476 -1.87 -14.77 -2.43
CA MET A 476 -1.42 -16.17 -2.53
C MET A 476 -2.58 -17.18 -2.47
N LEU A 477 -3.55 -16.94 -1.58
CA LEU A 477 -4.69 -17.84 -1.36
C LEU A 477 -5.85 -17.62 -2.33
N ALA A 478 -5.73 -16.71 -3.29
CA ALA A 478 -6.72 -16.47 -4.31
C ALA A 478 -7.12 -17.75 -5.05
N ASN A 479 -8.42 -17.94 -5.26
CA ASN A 479 -8.97 -19.09 -5.96
C ASN A 479 -10.23 -18.67 -6.73
N THR A 480 -10.02 -17.90 -7.79
CA THR A 480 -11.06 -17.36 -8.68
C THR A 480 -10.89 -17.91 -10.09
N THR A 481 -11.95 -17.88 -10.87
CA THR A 481 -11.87 -18.25 -12.30
C THR A 481 -11.21 -17.15 -13.11
N TYR A 482 -11.58 -15.90 -12.85
CA TYR A 482 -11.23 -14.77 -13.71
C TYR A 482 -10.11 -13.92 -13.09
N PRO A 483 -9.06 -13.58 -13.87
CA PRO A 483 -7.91 -12.81 -13.36
C PRO A 483 -8.29 -11.43 -12.83
N SER A 484 -9.25 -10.73 -13.44
CA SER A 484 -9.68 -9.40 -13.01
C SER A 484 -10.43 -9.37 -11.68
N LEU A 485 -10.84 -10.54 -11.15
CA LEU A 485 -11.50 -10.69 -9.86
C LEU A 485 -10.60 -11.29 -8.78
N SER A 486 -9.33 -11.58 -9.11
CA SER A 486 -8.46 -12.38 -8.27
C SER A 486 -7.75 -11.57 -7.17
N GLY A 487 -7.51 -12.22 -6.03
CA GLY A 487 -6.67 -11.72 -4.94
C GLY A 487 -7.13 -10.37 -4.41
N THR A 488 -6.24 -9.38 -4.47
CA THR A 488 -6.50 -8.03 -3.98
C THR A 488 -7.35 -7.16 -4.91
N SER A 489 -7.91 -7.72 -6.00
CA SER A 489 -8.85 -7.04 -6.91
C SER A 489 -10.24 -6.89 -6.29
N VAL A 490 -10.31 -6.26 -5.14
CA VAL A 490 -11.50 -5.98 -4.34
C VAL A 490 -11.77 -4.47 -4.29
N PHE A 491 -12.87 -4.05 -3.68
CA PHE A 491 -13.07 -2.64 -3.38
C PHE A 491 -11.96 -2.10 -2.47
N TRP A 492 -11.50 -0.89 -2.74
CA TRP A 492 -10.35 -0.28 -2.07
C TRP A 492 -10.54 -0.14 -0.56
N ASP A 493 -11.75 0.14 -0.12
CA ASP A 493 -12.13 0.21 1.29
C ASP A 493 -12.35 -1.15 1.99
N PHE A 494 -12.08 -2.24 1.27
CA PHE A 494 -12.03 -3.60 1.80
C PHE A 494 -10.62 -4.20 1.75
N VAL A 495 -9.73 -3.67 0.91
CA VAL A 495 -8.42 -4.28 0.63
C VAL A 495 -7.53 -4.36 1.86
N GLU A 496 -7.67 -3.42 2.80
CA GLU A 496 -6.87 -3.36 4.03
C GLU A 496 -7.35 -4.34 5.12
N LEU A 497 -8.49 -5.00 4.96
CA LEU A 497 -8.99 -5.95 5.98
C LEU A 497 -8.00 -7.11 6.23
N PRO A 498 -7.50 -7.85 5.21
CA PRO A 498 -6.57 -8.96 5.45
C PRO A 498 -5.25 -8.52 6.07
N SER A 499 -4.72 -7.37 5.67
CA SER A 499 -3.46 -6.82 6.18
C SER A 499 -3.59 -6.42 7.65
N GLN A 500 -4.58 -5.63 8.00
CA GLN A 500 -4.80 -5.15 9.37
C GLN A 500 -5.19 -6.29 10.33
N VAL A 501 -5.93 -7.29 9.86
CA VAL A 501 -6.23 -8.48 10.68
C VAL A 501 -4.92 -9.16 11.09
N MET A 502 -3.95 -9.33 10.19
CA MET A 502 -2.69 -10.01 10.49
C MET A 502 -1.82 -9.26 11.51
N GLU A 503 -1.88 -7.93 11.57
CA GLU A 503 -1.14 -7.15 12.57
C GLU A 503 -1.49 -7.54 14.01
N ASN A 504 -2.72 -7.96 14.25
CA ASN A 504 -3.19 -8.29 15.60
C ASN A 504 -2.42 -9.45 16.25
N TRP A 505 -1.91 -10.41 15.45
CA TRP A 505 -1.08 -11.49 15.98
C TRP A 505 0.21 -10.99 16.64
N CYS A 506 0.73 -9.83 16.22
CA CYS A 506 1.93 -9.24 16.84
C CYS A 506 1.73 -8.83 18.31
N TYR A 507 0.50 -8.69 18.77
CA TYR A 507 0.16 -8.35 20.16
C TYR A 507 -0.23 -9.56 21.02
N GLU A 508 -0.32 -10.74 20.44
CA GLU A 508 -0.77 -11.93 21.14
C GLU A 508 0.39 -12.79 21.67
N PRO A 509 0.41 -13.14 22.98
CA PRO A 509 1.51 -13.90 23.58
C PRO A 509 1.81 -15.22 22.87
N GLU A 510 0.76 -15.96 22.46
CA GLU A 510 0.90 -17.23 21.76
C GLU A 510 1.59 -17.08 20.40
N ALA A 511 1.38 -15.97 19.72
CA ALA A 511 2.02 -15.67 18.44
C ALA A 511 3.46 -15.16 18.66
N LEU A 512 3.68 -14.22 19.57
CA LEU A 512 5.00 -13.71 19.92
C LEU A 512 5.96 -14.83 20.34
N ALA A 513 5.48 -15.82 21.10
CA ALA A 513 6.29 -16.97 21.49
C ALA A 513 6.84 -17.80 20.31
N LEU A 514 6.24 -17.67 19.12
CA LEU A 514 6.68 -18.41 17.92
C LEU A 514 7.90 -17.78 17.24
N PHE A 515 8.11 -16.46 17.40
CA PHE A 515 9.15 -15.75 16.65
C PHE A 515 9.97 -14.75 17.46
N ALA A 516 9.42 -14.21 18.55
CA ALA A 516 10.10 -13.21 19.35
C ALA A 516 11.16 -13.88 20.24
N THR A 517 12.31 -14.18 19.67
CA THR A 517 13.44 -14.81 20.37
C THR A 517 14.70 -13.99 20.22
N HIS A 518 15.45 -13.84 21.32
CA HIS A 518 16.69 -13.07 21.32
C HIS A 518 17.69 -13.60 20.28
N TYR A 519 18.26 -12.71 19.47
CA TYR A 519 19.07 -13.10 18.32
C TYR A 519 20.37 -13.83 18.69
N GLN A 520 20.95 -13.59 19.89
CA GLN A 520 22.17 -14.23 20.38
C GLN A 520 21.90 -15.42 21.28
N THR A 521 20.97 -15.26 22.25
CA THR A 521 20.74 -16.31 23.27
C THR A 521 19.69 -17.32 22.87
N GLY A 522 18.79 -16.99 21.93
CA GLY A 522 17.64 -17.80 21.54
C GLY A 522 16.51 -17.82 22.57
N GLU A 523 16.64 -17.08 23.67
CA GLU A 523 15.59 -16.99 24.69
C GLU A 523 14.36 -16.30 24.13
N VAL A 524 13.18 -16.82 24.47
CA VAL A 524 11.89 -16.20 24.13
C VAL A 524 11.76 -14.87 24.85
N ILE A 525 11.11 -13.92 24.21
CA ILE A 525 10.82 -12.60 24.78
C ILE A 525 10.20 -12.75 26.20
N PRO A 526 10.72 -12.03 27.21
CA PRO A 526 10.18 -12.09 28.56
C PRO A 526 8.69 -11.72 28.60
N GLN A 527 7.92 -12.42 29.43
CA GLN A 527 6.50 -12.17 29.63
C GLN A 527 6.23 -10.70 30.02
N GLU A 528 7.12 -10.10 30.81
CA GLU A 528 7.08 -8.69 31.17
C GLU A 528 7.04 -7.75 29.93
N TYR A 529 7.84 -8.04 28.91
CA TYR A 529 7.83 -7.23 27.68
C TYR A 529 6.55 -7.46 26.86
N VAL A 530 6.03 -8.68 26.82
CA VAL A 530 4.75 -8.99 26.16
C VAL A 530 3.60 -8.22 26.82
N GLU A 531 3.57 -8.17 28.14
CA GLU A 531 2.58 -7.40 28.89
C GLU A 531 2.69 -5.91 28.59
N LYS A 532 3.91 -5.35 28.59
CA LYS A 532 4.16 -3.94 28.27
C LYS A 532 3.79 -3.58 26.82
N ILE A 533 4.05 -4.46 25.86
CA ILE A 533 3.58 -4.28 24.46
C ILE A 533 2.05 -4.13 24.44
N LYS A 534 1.34 -4.99 25.16
CA LYS A 534 -0.14 -4.91 25.24
C LYS A 534 -0.62 -3.64 25.97
N GLU A 535 -0.01 -3.30 27.10
CA GLU A 535 -0.37 -2.11 27.88
C GLU A 535 -0.14 -0.82 27.11
N SER A 536 0.92 -0.76 26.31
CA SER A 536 1.26 0.41 25.49
C SER A 536 0.55 0.45 24.13
N ALA A 537 -0.23 -0.58 23.76
CA ALA A 537 -0.85 -0.68 22.44
C ALA A 537 -1.80 0.46 22.09
N SER A 538 -2.44 1.06 23.11
CA SER A 538 -3.32 2.23 22.94
C SER A 538 -2.66 3.56 23.35
N PHE A 539 -1.34 3.56 23.57
CA PHE A 539 -0.61 4.78 23.93
C PHE A 539 -0.67 5.82 22.82
N GLN A 540 -1.20 6.98 23.12
CA GLN A 540 -1.42 8.09 22.17
C GLN A 540 -2.27 7.70 20.94
N GLU A 541 -3.22 6.79 21.11
CA GLU A 541 -4.12 6.37 20.03
C GLU A 541 -5.04 7.51 19.55
N GLY A 542 -5.39 8.45 20.44
CA GLY A 542 -6.08 9.67 20.05
C GLY A 542 -5.27 10.51 19.05
N LEU A 543 -3.99 10.73 19.32
CA LEU A 543 -3.07 11.44 18.42
C LEU A 543 -2.87 10.68 17.11
N ALA A 544 -2.69 9.36 17.17
CA ALA A 544 -2.52 8.52 15.99
C ALA A 544 -3.78 8.54 15.09
N THR A 545 -4.95 8.38 15.69
CA THR A 545 -6.24 8.46 14.97
C THR A 545 -6.46 9.84 14.37
N LEU A 546 -6.20 10.92 15.12
CA LEU A 546 -6.32 12.29 14.60
C LEU A 546 -5.43 12.54 13.39
N ARG A 547 -4.21 12.00 13.41
CA ARG A 547 -3.28 12.07 12.27
C ARG A 547 -3.83 11.34 11.05
N GLN A 548 -4.34 10.12 11.21
CA GLN A 548 -4.92 9.35 10.08
C GLN A 548 -6.15 10.07 9.49
N LEU A 549 -7.02 10.60 10.34
CA LEU A 549 -8.17 11.40 9.91
C LEU A 549 -7.74 12.68 9.17
N SER A 550 -6.64 13.33 9.57
CA SER A 550 -6.14 14.50 8.86
C SER A 550 -5.78 14.20 7.41
N PHE A 551 -5.26 13.01 7.13
CA PHE A 551 -4.92 12.57 5.77
C PHE A 551 -6.16 12.22 4.95
N GLY A 552 -7.13 11.51 5.54
CA GLY A 552 -8.42 11.21 4.89
C GLY A 552 -9.21 12.47 4.56
N LEU A 553 -9.31 13.39 5.51
CA LEU A 553 -9.99 14.68 5.31
C LEU A 553 -9.30 15.55 4.24
N LEU A 554 -7.96 15.55 4.19
CA LEU A 554 -7.20 16.25 3.14
C LEU A 554 -7.45 15.63 1.77
N ASP A 555 -7.45 14.30 1.67
CA ASP A 555 -7.79 13.58 0.43
C ASP A 555 -9.20 13.96 -0.06
N MET A 556 -10.19 13.92 0.83
CA MET A 556 -11.56 14.30 0.51
C MET A 556 -11.70 15.80 0.19
N ALA A 557 -10.91 16.67 0.80
CA ALA A 557 -10.88 18.08 0.47
C ALA A 557 -10.35 18.33 -0.95
N TRP A 558 -9.32 17.61 -1.40
CA TRP A 558 -8.82 17.69 -2.76
C TRP A 558 -9.79 17.18 -3.82
N HIS A 559 -10.58 16.13 -3.51
CA HIS A 559 -11.33 15.36 -4.51
C HIS A 559 -12.85 15.43 -4.38
N GLY A 560 -13.38 15.89 -3.23
CA GLY A 560 -14.80 15.96 -2.95
C GLY A 560 -15.44 17.33 -3.27
N GLN A 561 -14.67 18.28 -3.76
CA GLN A 561 -15.12 19.59 -4.20
C GLN A 561 -14.48 19.97 -5.53
N ASP A 562 -14.92 21.10 -6.12
CA ASP A 562 -14.31 21.65 -7.34
C ASP A 562 -13.00 22.37 -6.99
N PRO A 563 -11.83 21.90 -7.44
CA PRO A 563 -10.54 22.51 -7.15
C PRO A 563 -10.12 23.61 -8.13
N THR A 564 -10.99 24.00 -9.08
CA THR A 564 -10.62 24.89 -10.21
C THR A 564 -10.04 26.22 -9.72
N ASN A 565 -10.57 26.78 -8.63
CA ASN A 565 -10.15 28.05 -8.07
C ASN A 565 -8.99 27.95 -7.07
N ILE A 566 -8.49 26.75 -6.80
CA ILE A 566 -7.35 26.57 -5.89
C ILE A 566 -6.07 26.90 -6.67
N THR A 567 -5.35 27.93 -6.21
CA THR A 567 -4.11 28.41 -6.84
C THR A 567 -2.90 28.33 -5.93
N ASN A 568 -3.10 28.15 -4.61
CA ASN A 568 -2.03 28.05 -3.63
C ASN A 568 -2.23 26.79 -2.79
N LEU A 569 -1.38 25.80 -3.05
CA LEU A 569 -1.43 24.49 -2.38
C LEU A 569 -1.25 24.62 -0.87
N LYS A 570 -0.23 25.36 -0.41
CA LYS A 570 0.06 25.50 1.02
C LYS A 570 -1.08 26.18 1.77
N ALA A 571 -1.63 27.25 1.23
CA ALA A 571 -2.76 27.95 1.84
C ALA A 571 -4.00 27.05 1.93
N PHE A 572 -4.28 26.28 0.89
CA PHE A 572 -5.37 25.31 0.90
C PHE A 572 -5.16 24.23 1.97
N GLU A 573 -4.00 23.60 1.98
CA GLU A 573 -3.67 22.55 2.94
C GLU A 573 -3.74 23.04 4.40
N THR A 574 -3.19 24.23 4.68
CA THR A 574 -3.24 24.84 6.02
C THR A 574 -4.68 25.04 6.50
N GLU A 575 -5.59 25.47 5.61
CA GLU A 575 -7.00 25.60 5.93
C GLU A 575 -7.65 24.25 6.28
N GLN A 576 -7.31 23.17 5.52
CA GLN A 576 -7.90 21.84 5.75
C GLN A 576 -7.43 21.24 7.08
N PHE A 577 -6.21 21.54 7.51
CA PHE A 577 -5.68 20.99 8.77
C PHE A 577 -6.13 21.69 10.03
N LYS A 578 -6.83 22.82 9.97
CA LYS A 578 -7.24 23.61 11.16
C LYS A 578 -7.94 22.78 12.25
N ASN A 579 -8.74 21.81 11.88
CA ASN A 579 -9.50 21.00 12.83
C ASN A 579 -8.73 19.81 13.40
N THR A 580 -7.61 19.45 12.82
CA THR A 580 -6.81 18.26 13.18
C THR A 580 -5.39 18.60 13.62
N GLN A 581 -4.96 19.82 13.41
CA GLN A 581 -3.61 20.27 13.73
C GLN A 581 -3.48 20.65 15.21
N LEU A 582 -2.52 20.03 15.92
CA LEU A 582 -2.17 20.35 17.30
C LEU A 582 -0.80 21.03 17.41
N TYR A 583 0.15 20.66 16.52
CA TYR A 583 1.44 21.34 16.44
C TYR A 583 1.35 22.62 15.60
N PRO A 584 2.23 23.62 15.86
CA PRO A 584 2.35 24.78 14.99
C PRO A 584 2.58 24.40 13.52
N ASP A 585 2.07 25.23 12.63
CA ASP A 585 2.37 25.06 11.20
C ASP A 585 3.83 25.37 10.89
N VAL A 586 4.42 24.59 9.97
CA VAL A 586 5.79 24.80 9.47
C VAL A 586 5.65 25.29 8.03
N ALA A 587 6.03 26.53 7.79
CA ALA A 587 5.84 27.20 6.50
C ALA A 587 6.56 26.48 5.35
N GLU A 588 7.70 25.89 5.63
CA GLU A 588 8.53 25.16 4.68
C GLU A 588 7.98 23.74 4.34
N ASN A 589 6.94 23.28 5.02
CA ASN A 589 6.42 21.93 4.85
C ASN A 589 5.07 21.92 4.14
N ALA A 590 4.85 20.93 3.28
CA ALA A 590 3.56 20.59 2.72
C ALA A 590 3.39 19.06 2.67
N MET A 591 2.23 18.57 3.08
CA MET A 591 1.91 17.14 3.01
C MET A 591 1.60 16.71 1.57
N SER A 592 0.85 17.52 0.85
CA SER A 592 0.33 17.17 -0.48
C SER A 592 1.42 16.92 -1.51
N THR A 593 2.56 17.61 -1.44
CA THR A 593 3.66 17.46 -2.42
C THR A 593 4.41 16.14 -2.35
N ALA A 594 4.26 15.39 -1.24
CA ALA A 594 4.84 14.07 -1.03
C ALA A 594 3.78 13.00 -0.72
N PHE A 595 2.49 13.30 -0.87
CA PHE A 595 1.41 12.38 -0.56
C PHE A 595 1.15 11.38 -1.69
N SER A 596 2.09 10.47 -1.87
CA SER A 596 2.10 9.49 -2.97
C SER A 596 0.86 8.60 -3.01
N HIS A 597 0.26 8.27 -1.87
CA HIS A 597 -0.97 7.45 -1.80
C HIS A 597 -2.08 7.98 -2.71
N ILE A 598 -2.34 9.30 -2.68
CA ILE A 598 -3.45 9.89 -3.40
C ILE A 598 -3.06 10.51 -4.75
N PHE A 599 -1.79 10.81 -5.00
CA PHE A 599 -1.34 11.45 -6.24
C PHE A 599 -0.61 10.51 -7.21
N GLN A 600 0.05 9.48 -6.72
CA GLN A 600 0.72 8.45 -7.51
C GLN A 600 0.02 7.09 -7.42
N GLY A 601 -0.38 6.70 -6.21
CA GLY A 601 -1.07 5.44 -5.92
C GLY A 601 -2.58 5.48 -6.20
N GLY A 602 -3.27 4.40 -5.88
CA GLY A 602 -4.71 4.22 -6.13
C GLY A 602 -5.65 4.80 -5.07
N TYR A 603 -5.13 5.56 -4.08
CA TYR A 603 -5.90 6.00 -2.90
C TYR A 603 -6.59 7.37 -3.06
N SER A 604 -6.69 7.96 -4.26
CA SER A 604 -7.46 9.19 -4.43
C SER A 604 -8.94 8.98 -4.08
N SER A 605 -9.47 9.82 -3.20
CA SER A 605 -10.79 9.63 -2.55
C SER A 605 -10.90 8.30 -1.81
N GLY A 606 -9.78 7.75 -1.34
CA GLY A 606 -9.69 6.41 -0.79
C GLY A 606 -8.85 6.28 0.48
N TYR A 607 -8.23 7.36 0.98
CA TYR A 607 -7.37 7.26 2.16
C TYR A 607 -8.16 6.90 3.43
N TYR A 608 -9.44 7.24 3.51
CA TYR A 608 -10.33 6.81 4.59
C TYR A 608 -10.39 5.29 4.75
N SER A 609 -10.04 4.54 3.71
CA SER A 609 -10.09 3.06 3.68
C SER A 609 -9.31 2.42 4.83
N TYR A 610 -8.23 3.04 5.30
CA TYR A 610 -7.46 2.54 6.45
C TYR A 610 -8.32 2.52 7.73
N LYS A 611 -8.98 3.63 8.06
CA LYS A 611 -9.86 3.68 9.23
C LYS A 611 -11.17 2.91 9.03
N TRP A 612 -11.66 2.84 7.80
CA TRP A 612 -12.83 2.02 7.44
C TRP A 612 -12.55 0.54 7.66
N ALA A 613 -11.43 0.05 7.17
CA ALA A 613 -11.03 -1.34 7.32
C ALA A 613 -10.65 -1.71 8.76
N GLU A 614 -10.18 -0.77 9.58
CA GLU A 614 -9.97 -1.00 11.02
C GLU A 614 -11.27 -1.36 11.76
N VAL A 615 -12.42 -0.87 11.32
CA VAL A 615 -13.72 -1.29 11.87
C VAL A 615 -13.98 -2.76 11.55
N LEU A 616 -13.69 -3.16 10.30
CA LEU A 616 -13.84 -4.56 9.85
C LEU A 616 -12.85 -5.47 10.57
N ASP A 617 -11.59 -5.06 10.65
CA ASP A 617 -10.50 -5.79 11.27
C ASP A 617 -10.74 -6.02 12.77
N ALA A 618 -11.10 -4.99 13.52
CA ALA A 618 -11.32 -5.11 14.95
C ALA A 618 -12.42 -6.12 15.29
N ASP A 619 -13.55 -6.08 14.57
CA ASP A 619 -14.65 -7.04 14.73
C ASP A 619 -14.25 -8.45 14.23
N ALA A 620 -13.48 -8.54 13.15
CA ALA A 620 -12.98 -9.82 12.63
C ALA A 620 -12.01 -10.50 13.62
N PHE A 621 -11.05 -9.75 14.16
CA PHE A 621 -10.09 -10.31 15.10
C PHE A 621 -10.73 -10.66 16.46
N GLU A 622 -11.73 -9.91 16.90
CA GLU A 622 -12.52 -10.29 18.09
C GLU A 622 -13.11 -11.68 17.93
N TYR A 623 -13.61 -12.03 16.72
CA TYR A 623 -14.12 -13.37 16.44
C TYR A 623 -13.04 -14.46 16.55
N PHE A 624 -11.81 -14.19 16.11
CA PHE A 624 -10.67 -15.08 16.35
C PHE A 624 -10.36 -15.22 17.85
N LYS A 625 -10.37 -14.11 18.60
CA LYS A 625 -10.08 -14.14 20.05
C LYS A 625 -11.11 -14.94 20.85
N GLU A 626 -12.39 -14.79 20.53
CA GLU A 626 -13.49 -15.51 21.16
C GLU A 626 -13.39 -17.04 21.00
N ASN A 627 -12.80 -17.50 19.87
CA ASN A 627 -12.73 -18.91 19.50
C ASN A 627 -11.33 -19.52 19.55
N GLY A 628 -10.32 -18.72 19.90
CA GLY A 628 -8.90 -19.06 19.85
C GLY A 628 -8.24 -18.61 18.57
N ILE A 629 -7.14 -17.85 18.70
CA ILE A 629 -6.47 -17.16 17.58
C ILE A 629 -5.84 -18.11 16.53
N PHE A 630 -5.71 -19.39 16.85
CA PHE A 630 -5.27 -20.45 15.95
C PHE A 630 -6.37 -21.49 15.64
N ASN A 631 -7.63 -21.13 15.86
CA ASN A 631 -8.75 -22.01 15.54
C ASN A 631 -8.87 -22.18 14.02
N LYS A 632 -8.63 -23.42 13.55
CA LYS A 632 -8.67 -23.76 12.12
C LYS A 632 -10.04 -23.56 11.47
N GLU A 633 -11.13 -23.73 12.21
CA GLU A 633 -12.49 -23.52 11.67
C GLU A 633 -12.70 -22.04 11.32
N ILE A 634 -12.33 -21.13 12.23
CA ILE A 634 -12.45 -19.69 12.00
C ILE A 634 -11.47 -19.24 10.90
N ALA A 635 -10.24 -19.74 10.92
CA ALA A 635 -9.26 -19.46 9.87
C ALA A 635 -9.74 -19.92 8.48
N ASN A 636 -10.33 -21.10 8.38
CA ASN A 636 -10.91 -21.58 7.13
C ASN A 636 -12.11 -20.74 6.70
N LYS A 637 -12.99 -20.32 7.61
CA LYS A 637 -14.09 -19.40 7.27
C LYS A 637 -13.55 -18.08 6.70
N PHE A 638 -12.48 -17.53 7.28
CA PHE A 638 -11.84 -16.31 6.77
C PHE A 638 -11.20 -16.55 5.40
N LYS A 639 -10.42 -17.63 5.26
CA LYS A 639 -9.82 -18.03 3.98
C LYS A 639 -10.88 -18.20 2.88
N ASP A 640 -11.90 -19.01 3.14
CA ASP A 640 -12.87 -19.44 2.13
C ASP A 640 -13.88 -18.35 1.74
N ASN A 641 -14.11 -17.35 2.61
CA ASN A 641 -15.07 -16.27 2.36
C ASN A 641 -14.41 -14.91 2.09
N VAL A 642 -13.15 -14.68 2.50
CA VAL A 642 -12.45 -13.42 2.30
C VAL A 642 -11.23 -13.62 1.41
N LEU A 643 -10.21 -14.35 1.88
CA LEU A 643 -8.90 -14.41 1.22
C LEU A 643 -8.93 -15.06 -0.17
N SER A 644 -9.78 -16.09 -0.38
CA SER A 644 -9.82 -16.83 -1.64
C SER A 644 -10.78 -16.24 -2.67
N LYS A 645 -11.65 -15.32 -2.26
CA LYS A 645 -12.77 -14.86 -3.10
C LYS A 645 -12.47 -13.65 -3.96
N GLY A 646 -11.46 -12.87 -3.61
CA GLY A 646 -11.19 -11.64 -4.34
C GLY A 646 -12.45 -10.78 -4.51
N GLY A 647 -12.64 -10.23 -5.70
CA GLY A 647 -13.79 -9.39 -6.06
C GLY A 647 -14.98 -10.14 -6.67
N THR A 648 -15.15 -11.44 -6.38
CA THR A 648 -16.21 -12.29 -6.97
C THR A 648 -17.61 -11.98 -6.46
N GLU A 649 -17.72 -11.33 -5.30
CA GLU A 649 -18.98 -10.93 -4.67
C GLU A 649 -18.80 -9.58 -3.96
N SER A 650 -19.91 -8.97 -3.54
CA SER A 650 -19.87 -7.76 -2.69
C SER A 650 -19.05 -8.02 -1.42
N PRO A 651 -18.15 -7.12 -1.04
CA PRO A 651 -17.33 -7.25 0.19
C PRO A 651 -18.19 -7.48 1.45
N MET A 652 -19.30 -6.78 1.61
CA MET A 652 -20.19 -6.95 2.76
C MET A 652 -20.83 -8.35 2.79
N THR A 653 -21.14 -8.91 1.64
CA THR A 653 -21.67 -10.30 1.55
C THR A 653 -20.63 -11.31 2.01
N LEU A 654 -19.38 -11.15 1.54
CA LEU A 654 -18.26 -12.01 1.93
C LEU A 654 -17.96 -11.88 3.44
N TYR A 655 -17.93 -10.66 3.95
CA TYR A 655 -17.70 -10.38 5.36
C TYR A 655 -18.78 -11.02 6.26
N LYS A 656 -20.06 -10.82 5.94
CA LYS A 656 -21.17 -11.43 6.69
C LYS A 656 -21.14 -12.95 6.67
N ARG A 657 -20.72 -13.56 5.57
CA ARG A 657 -20.57 -15.02 5.48
C ARG A 657 -19.45 -15.53 6.38
N PHE A 658 -18.39 -14.78 6.53
CA PHE A 658 -17.32 -15.07 7.48
C PHE A 658 -17.76 -14.81 8.93
N ARG A 659 -18.24 -13.61 9.23
CA ARG A 659 -18.47 -13.13 10.61
C ARG A 659 -19.83 -13.51 11.18
N GLY A 660 -20.83 -13.73 10.32
CA GLY A 660 -22.22 -13.99 10.69
C GLY A 660 -23.05 -12.73 10.93
N GLN A 661 -22.45 -11.54 10.87
CA GLN A 661 -23.08 -10.24 11.11
C GLN A 661 -22.35 -9.11 10.37
N GLU A 662 -22.93 -7.91 10.36
CA GLU A 662 -22.23 -6.70 9.94
C GLU A 662 -21.18 -6.28 10.96
N PRO A 663 -20.08 -5.61 10.54
CA PRO A 663 -19.05 -5.12 11.45
C PRO A 663 -19.60 -4.06 12.39
N LYS A 664 -19.08 -4.03 13.62
CA LYS A 664 -19.52 -3.09 14.65
C LYS A 664 -18.40 -2.12 15.00
N PRO A 665 -18.62 -0.80 14.90
CA PRO A 665 -17.61 0.21 15.25
C PRO A 665 -17.12 0.13 16.70
N GLU A 666 -17.93 -0.43 17.60
CA GLU A 666 -17.61 -0.54 19.04
C GLU A 666 -16.35 -1.37 19.28
N ALA A 667 -16.03 -2.37 18.46
CA ALA A 667 -14.81 -3.17 18.59
C ALA A 667 -13.57 -2.29 18.39
N LEU A 668 -13.56 -1.45 17.37
CA LEU A 668 -12.49 -0.48 17.11
C LEU A 668 -12.38 0.54 18.27
N LEU A 669 -13.49 1.14 18.67
CA LEU A 669 -13.49 2.18 19.71
C LEU A 669 -12.98 1.64 21.05
N LYS A 670 -13.32 0.40 21.41
CA LYS A 670 -12.77 -0.27 22.61
C LYS A 670 -11.27 -0.54 22.47
N ARG A 671 -10.82 -1.07 21.32
CA ARG A 671 -9.40 -1.32 21.04
C ARG A 671 -8.58 -0.03 21.13
N ALA A 672 -9.12 1.05 20.62
CA ALA A 672 -8.52 2.39 20.64
C ALA A 672 -8.60 3.11 22.00
N GLY A 673 -9.32 2.56 22.98
CA GLY A 673 -9.52 3.22 24.28
C GLY A 673 -10.34 4.52 24.20
N LEU A 674 -11.18 4.66 23.16
CA LEU A 674 -12.01 5.85 22.93
C LEU A 674 -13.43 5.74 23.54
N ILE A 675 -13.79 4.55 24.04
CA ILE A 675 -15.01 4.28 24.83
C ILE A 675 -14.71 3.28 25.94
#